data_7c70edf76a31eb2bb7120e4f8388a5df
#
_entry.id   7c70edf76a31eb2bb7120e4f8388a5df
#
_cell.length_a   1.000
_cell.length_b   1.000
_cell.length_c   1.000
_cell.angle_alpha   90.00
_cell.angle_beta   90.00
_cell.angle_gamma   90.00
#
_symmetry.space_group_name_H-M   'P 1'
#
loop_
_entity.id
_entity.type
_entity.pdbx_description
1 polymer ?
#
loop_
_entity_poly.entity_id
_entity_poly.type
_entity_poly.pdbx_seq_one_letter_code
_entity_poly.pdbx_strand_id
1 'polypeptide(L)'
;MATKKQDYGNDSISSLKGADRVRKRPGVIFGSDGLDGCEHAVFEILSNSIDEAREGHGRTITVTRYADRSIQVEDMGRGCPVDWNEKEQRYNWELVYCELYAGGKYDNLTGDNYEYSLGLNGLGACATQYASRYMDVTVWRDGFEYKLHFERGEIVGGLEKTPLPKSQAKRTGTRTRWLPDLDVFTDIAIPAEYFTDILRRQAVVNEGITFKFRDQQEDGSLPEEDFVYEHGIQDYVAELAGEGALTSPVFWQAEKRGRDRADKPEYKVKLSAACCFSNRVQVIEHYHNSSWLEHGGAPEKATKSAFVSAVDKYLRDQNKYQKNESKITWQDIEDCLIFVSNNFSTQTSYENQTKKSITNKFVQEAMTEFLRTNLEIYFIENHFDAEKIAEQILVNKRSRESAEKQRLNIKKKLSGNIDISNRVQKFVDCRSKDVEKREIYIVEGDSALGSVKLSRDAEYQGIMPVRGKILNCLKADYARIFKSEIITDLIRVLGCGVEIQNKHVKDLAAFDLANLRWSKVVICTDGDVDGFQIRTLILTMLYRLTPTLIQQGYVYIAETPLFEINCGDKTWFAYSDKEKADIVKSLEGKKYKIDRSKGLGENDPDMMWLTTMNPETRRLIRVMPEDVERTAEVFDLLLGDNLQGRKDHIAENGARFLDLADIS
;
A
#
# COMPACT_ATOMS: atom_id res chain seq x y z
N MET A 1 -47.62 20.36 -12.86
CA MET A 1 -47.75 20.00 -14.28
C MET A 1 -46.95 18.73 -14.51
N ALA A 2 -47.62 17.61 -14.88
CA ALA A 2 -46.93 16.35 -15.12
C ALA A 2 -46.16 16.45 -16.44
N THR A 3 -44.86 16.28 -16.39
CA THR A 3 -43.98 16.15 -17.58
C THR A 3 -44.41 14.90 -18.37
N LYS A 4 -44.95 15.12 -19.57
CA LYS A 4 -45.19 14.03 -20.55
C LYS A 4 -43.86 13.25 -20.71
N LYS A 5 -43.82 11.98 -20.35
CA LYS A 5 -42.80 11.05 -20.80
C LYS A 5 -42.79 11.06 -22.33
N GLN A 6 -41.70 11.54 -22.92
CA GLN A 6 -41.48 11.47 -24.36
C GLN A 6 -41.33 9.98 -24.72
N ASP A 7 -42.21 9.51 -25.58
CA ASP A 7 -42.20 8.09 -26.05
C ASP A 7 -40.90 7.85 -26.83
N TYR A 8 -40.16 6.77 -26.53
CA TYR A 8 -38.95 6.40 -27.24
C TYR A 8 -39.32 5.75 -28.60
N GLY A 9 -39.59 6.60 -29.61
CA GLY A 9 -39.92 6.21 -30.96
C GLY A 9 -38.84 6.57 -31.98
N ASN A 10 -39.07 6.31 -33.26
CA ASN A 10 -38.15 6.58 -34.36
C ASN A 10 -37.68 8.04 -34.41
N ASP A 11 -38.52 8.98 -34.04
CA ASP A 11 -38.23 10.43 -34.03
C ASP A 11 -37.36 10.88 -32.81
N SER A 12 -37.11 9.97 -31.85
CA SER A 12 -36.25 10.25 -30.71
C SER A 12 -34.75 10.11 -31.03
N ILE A 13 -34.39 9.54 -32.16
CA ILE A 13 -33.01 9.33 -32.61
C ILE A 13 -32.59 10.51 -33.46
N SER A 14 -31.59 11.31 -32.94
CA SER A 14 -31.02 12.42 -33.69
C SER A 14 -29.49 12.36 -33.69
N SER A 15 -28.84 12.82 -34.76
CA SER A 15 -27.39 12.94 -34.85
C SER A 15 -26.93 14.32 -34.35
N LEU A 16 -25.90 14.36 -33.54
CA LEU A 16 -25.22 15.61 -33.21
C LEU A 16 -24.46 16.13 -34.42
N LYS A 17 -24.54 17.44 -34.70
CA LYS A 17 -23.91 18.10 -35.84
C LYS A 17 -22.99 19.23 -35.35
N GLY A 18 -21.98 19.57 -36.14
CA GLY A 18 -21.08 20.69 -35.86
C GLY A 18 -20.51 20.64 -34.44
N ALA A 19 -20.48 21.77 -33.78
CA ALA A 19 -19.95 21.95 -32.45
C ALA A 19 -20.65 21.10 -31.36
N ASP A 20 -21.93 20.74 -31.53
CA ASP A 20 -22.68 19.90 -30.58
C ASP A 20 -22.06 18.53 -30.36
N ARG A 21 -21.29 18.00 -31.32
CA ARG A 21 -20.55 16.74 -31.19
C ARG A 21 -19.53 16.75 -30.07
N VAL A 22 -18.92 17.92 -29.83
CA VAL A 22 -17.93 18.11 -28.77
C VAL A 22 -18.60 18.70 -27.52
N ARG A 23 -19.37 19.79 -27.70
CA ARG A 23 -19.97 20.56 -26.58
C ARG A 23 -20.86 19.71 -25.68
N LYS A 24 -21.61 18.74 -26.25
CA LYS A 24 -22.50 17.84 -25.47
C LYS A 24 -21.79 16.58 -24.96
N ARG A 25 -20.61 16.26 -25.45
CA ARG A 25 -19.86 15.04 -25.10
C ARG A 25 -18.35 15.30 -25.06
N PRO A 26 -17.84 16.30 -24.27
CA PRO A 26 -16.41 16.64 -24.24
C PRO A 26 -15.54 15.47 -23.78
N GLY A 27 -16.01 14.65 -22.85
CA GLY A 27 -15.27 13.49 -22.32
C GLY A 27 -14.90 12.45 -23.36
N VAL A 28 -15.60 12.39 -24.51
CA VAL A 28 -15.25 11.43 -25.60
C VAL A 28 -13.95 11.84 -26.29
N ILE A 29 -13.67 13.12 -26.39
CA ILE A 29 -12.50 13.68 -27.09
C ILE A 29 -11.40 14.04 -26.11
N PHE A 30 -11.74 14.77 -25.04
CA PHE A 30 -10.77 15.26 -24.07
C PHE A 30 -10.56 14.30 -22.86
N GLY A 31 -11.30 13.18 -22.80
CA GLY A 31 -11.22 12.22 -21.70
C GLY A 31 -12.00 12.60 -20.44
N SER A 32 -12.35 13.88 -20.28
CA SER A 32 -13.09 14.44 -19.13
C SER A 32 -13.85 15.69 -19.55
N ASP A 33 -14.89 16.07 -18.79
CA ASP A 33 -15.57 17.37 -18.84
C ASP A 33 -15.12 18.29 -17.68
N GLY A 34 -14.16 17.84 -16.88
CA GLY A 34 -13.54 18.61 -15.81
C GLY A 34 -12.28 19.36 -16.25
N LEU A 35 -11.48 19.77 -15.25
CA LEU A 35 -10.22 20.48 -15.46
C LEU A 35 -9.25 19.70 -16.36
N ASP A 36 -9.10 18.38 -16.13
CA ASP A 36 -8.23 17.49 -16.94
C ASP A 36 -8.57 17.55 -18.45
N GLY A 37 -9.86 17.63 -18.78
CA GLY A 37 -10.31 17.80 -20.18
C GLY A 37 -9.96 19.16 -20.75
N CYS A 38 -10.05 20.21 -19.94
CA CYS A 38 -9.63 21.56 -20.31
C CYS A 38 -8.11 21.64 -20.52
N GLU A 39 -7.32 21.00 -19.67
CA GLU A 39 -5.86 20.84 -19.79
C GLU A 39 -5.47 20.07 -21.07
N HIS A 40 -6.21 19.00 -21.39
CA HIS A 40 -5.98 18.25 -22.62
C HIS A 40 -6.19 19.11 -23.89
N ALA A 41 -7.15 20.04 -23.87
CA ALA A 41 -7.35 20.97 -24.98
C ALA A 41 -6.12 21.88 -25.21
N VAL A 42 -5.39 22.27 -24.14
CA VAL A 42 -4.10 22.98 -24.28
C VAL A 42 -3.09 22.13 -25.00
N PHE A 43 -2.97 20.87 -24.62
CA PHE A 43 -2.02 19.94 -25.24
C PHE A 43 -2.33 19.71 -26.72
N GLU A 44 -3.59 19.65 -27.11
CA GLU A 44 -3.98 19.47 -28.52
C GLU A 44 -3.57 20.67 -29.41
N ILE A 45 -3.63 21.90 -28.92
CA ILE A 45 -3.12 23.06 -29.66
C ILE A 45 -1.59 23.10 -29.65
N LEU A 46 -0.97 22.87 -28.48
CA LEU A 46 0.48 22.85 -28.32
C LEU A 46 1.14 21.79 -29.23
N SER A 47 0.53 20.61 -29.36
CA SER A 47 1.03 19.52 -30.17
C SER A 47 1.19 19.89 -31.67
N ASN A 48 0.35 20.75 -32.20
CA ASN A 48 0.49 21.22 -33.57
C ASN A 48 1.73 22.09 -33.77
N SER A 49 2.04 22.96 -32.80
CA SER A 49 3.25 23.79 -32.81
C SER A 49 4.52 22.94 -32.61
N ILE A 50 4.46 21.89 -31.78
CA ILE A 50 5.56 20.94 -31.61
C ILE A 50 5.83 20.19 -32.91
N ASP A 51 4.81 19.72 -33.60
CA ASP A 51 4.95 19.02 -34.87
C ASP A 51 5.69 19.88 -35.93
N GLU A 52 5.37 21.17 -36.03
CA GLU A 52 6.05 22.11 -36.90
C GLU A 52 7.54 22.31 -36.51
N ALA A 53 7.80 22.49 -35.21
CA ALA A 53 9.15 22.67 -34.72
C ALA A 53 10.04 21.43 -34.97
N ARG A 54 9.48 20.22 -34.84
CA ARG A 54 10.16 18.94 -35.11
C ARG A 54 10.47 18.72 -36.56
N GLU A 55 9.66 19.23 -37.47
CA GLU A 55 9.96 19.25 -38.89
C GLU A 55 11.02 20.32 -39.28
N GLY A 56 11.62 20.98 -38.28
CA GLY A 56 12.66 21.98 -38.47
C GLY A 56 12.15 23.40 -38.73
N HIS A 57 10.85 23.65 -38.57
CA HIS A 57 10.25 24.96 -38.84
C HIS A 57 9.95 25.70 -37.52
N GLY A 58 10.86 26.60 -37.15
CA GLY A 58 10.83 27.32 -35.87
C GLY A 58 11.28 26.47 -34.71
N ARG A 59 11.97 27.08 -33.75
CA ARG A 59 12.48 26.39 -32.55
C ARG A 59 11.98 27.01 -31.24
N THR A 60 11.05 27.98 -31.35
CA THR A 60 10.52 28.66 -30.18
C THR A 60 9.00 28.58 -30.22
N ILE A 61 8.40 28.08 -29.15
CA ILE A 61 6.97 28.02 -28.92
C ILE A 61 6.69 28.79 -27.65
N THR A 62 5.77 29.76 -27.73
CA THR A 62 5.37 30.59 -26.57
C THR A 62 3.96 30.26 -26.16
N VAL A 63 3.77 29.91 -24.88
CA VAL A 63 2.47 29.69 -24.27
C VAL A 63 2.22 30.82 -23.29
N THR A 64 1.05 31.47 -23.38
CA THR A 64 0.66 32.56 -22.47
C THR A 64 -0.65 32.20 -21.78
N ARG A 65 -0.65 32.24 -20.45
CA ARG A 65 -1.87 32.22 -19.63
C ARG A 65 -2.24 33.64 -19.27
N TYR A 66 -3.47 34.02 -19.58
CA TYR A 66 -3.97 35.38 -19.28
C TYR A 66 -4.80 35.40 -17.99
N ALA A 67 -4.88 36.54 -17.34
CA ALA A 67 -5.68 36.75 -16.12
C ALA A 67 -7.17 36.47 -16.33
N ASP A 68 -7.70 36.65 -17.55
CA ASP A 68 -9.08 36.32 -17.94
C ASP A 68 -9.31 34.81 -18.18
N ARG A 69 -8.29 33.95 -17.88
CA ARG A 69 -8.26 32.51 -18.12
C ARG A 69 -8.19 32.09 -19.58
N SER A 70 -8.03 33.03 -20.51
CA SER A 70 -7.72 32.69 -21.90
C SER A 70 -6.27 32.22 -22.00
N ILE A 71 -6.02 31.36 -22.98
CA ILE A 71 -4.72 30.74 -23.21
C ILE A 71 -4.30 31.05 -24.65
N GLN A 72 -3.01 31.29 -24.86
CA GLN A 72 -2.48 31.54 -26.18
C GLN A 72 -1.25 30.63 -26.43
N VAL A 73 -1.21 30.01 -27.60
CA VAL A 73 -0.02 29.30 -28.11
C VAL A 73 0.41 30.01 -29.39
N GLU A 74 1.69 30.36 -29.49
CA GLU A 74 2.30 31.00 -30.66
C GLU A 74 3.57 30.24 -31.05
N ASP A 75 3.68 29.86 -32.31
CA ASP A 75 4.85 29.23 -32.90
C ASP A 75 5.44 30.09 -34.05
N MET A 76 6.64 29.73 -34.47
CA MET A 76 7.36 30.30 -35.61
C MET A 76 7.48 29.27 -36.75
N GLY A 77 6.50 28.36 -36.88
CA GLY A 77 6.41 27.38 -37.94
C GLY A 77 6.12 27.98 -39.32
N ARG A 78 5.69 27.15 -40.26
CA ARG A 78 5.33 27.61 -41.62
C ARG A 78 4.03 28.40 -41.70
N GLY A 79 3.25 28.41 -40.62
CA GLY A 79 1.89 28.92 -40.58
C GLY A 79 0.85 27.90 -41.10
N CYS A 80 -0.22 27.68 -40.35
CA CYS A 80 -1.28 26.78 -40.76
C CYS A 80 -1.86 27.15 -42.14
N PRO A 81 -2.00 26.21 -43.09
CA PRO A 81 -2.70 26.47 -44.34
C PRO A 81 -4.18 26.84 -44.04
N VAL A 82 -4.63 28.01 -44.48
CA VAL A 82 -5.98 28.49 -44.24
C VAL A 82 -6.71 28.90 -45.51
N ASP A 83 -5.98 29.02 -46.63
CA ASP A 83 -6.50 29.49 -47.91
C ASP A 83 -7.30 28.40 -48.64
N TRP A 84 -7.80 28.71 -49.83
CA TRP A 84 -8.65 27.84 -50.66
C TRP A 84 -7.96 26.51 -51.02
N ASN A 85 -8.69 25.42 -50.91
CA ASN A 85 -8.26 24.06 -51.24
C ASN A 85 -8.97 23.59 -52.53
N GLU A 86 -8.25 23.51 -53.62
CA GLU A 86 -8.80 23.10 -54.90
C GLU A 86 -9.33 21.64 -54.92
N LYS A 87 -8.74 20.76 -54.13
CA LYS A 87 -9.15 19.37 -54.02
C LYS A 87 -10.49 19.24 -53.30
N GLU A 88 -10.62 19.92 -52.21
CA GLU A 88 -11.79 19.84 -51.28
C GLU A 88 -12.86 20.85 -51.67
N GLN A 89 -12.61 21.79 -52.62
CA GLN A 89 -13.54 22.86 -53.08
C GLN A 89 -14.05 23.72 -51.90
N ARG A 90 -13.18 24.00 -50.95
CA ARG A 90 -13.49 24.80 -49.74
C ARG A 90 -12.19 25.35 -49.12
N TYR A 91 -12.30 26.23 -48.16
CA TYR A 91 -11.12 26.76 -47.48
C TYR A 91 -10.50 25.73 -46.50
N ASN A 92 -9.18 25.68 -46.39
CA ASN A 92 -8.47 24.83 -45.47
C ASN A 92 -8.81 25.14 -44.01
N TRP A 93 -9.11 26.40 -43.64
CA TRP A 93 -9.51 26.73 -42.29
C TRP A 93 -10.85 26.05 -41.89
N GLU A 94 -11.76 25.82 -42.81
CA GLU A 94 -13.01 25.08 -42.57
C GLU A 94 -12.70 23.62 -42.23
N LEU A 95 -11.71 23.02 -42.93
CA LEU A 95 -11.25 21.66 -42.65
C LEU A 95 -10.57 21.57 -41.27
N VAL A 96 -9.63 22.49 -40.96
CA VAL A 96 -8.81 22.43 -39.75
C VAL A 96 -9.60 22.77 -38.50
N TYR A 97 -10.47 23.77 -38.55
CA TYR A 97 -11.15 24.32 -37.37
C TYR A 97 -12.64 23.98 -37.26
N CYS A 98 -13.29 23.52 -38.33
CA CYS A 98 -14.74 23.25 -38.32
C CYS A 98 -15.10 21.82 -38.68
N GLU A 99 -14.13 20.94 -38.98
CA GLU A 99 -14.41 19.54 -39.32
C GLU A 99 -13.55 18.57 -38.49
N LEU A 100 -14.23 17.66 -37.78
CA LEU A 100 -13.55 16.59 -37.07
C LEU A 100 -13.05 15.53 -38.08
N TYR A 101 -11.89 14.97 -37.79
CA TYR A 101 -11.23 14.00 -38.67
C TYR A 101 -10.76 14.59 -40.01
N ALA A 102 -10.47 15.87 -40.05
CA ALA A 102 -9.84 16.53 -41.17
C ALA A 102 -8.43 16.99 -40.83
N GLY A 103 -7.44 16.72 -41.67
CA GLY A 103 -6.04 17.10 -41.44
C GLY A 103 -5.10 16.61 -42.53
N GLY A 104 -3.91 17.14 -42.59
CA GLY A 104 -2.87 16.81 -43.57
C GLY A 104 -1.82 15.80 -43.11
N LYS A 105 -2.03 15.12 -41.95
CA LYS A 105 -1.01 14.27 -41.31
C LYS A 105 -1.35 12.77 -41.34
N TYR A 106 -2.23 12.31 -42.24
CA TYR A 106 -2.71 10.93 -42.30
C TYR A 106 -1.76 9.95 -43.00
N ASP A 107 -0.91 10.40 -43.94
CA ASP A 107 -0.01 9.56 -44.72
C ASP A 107 1.39 9.47 -44.13
N ASN A 108 1.53 8.92 -42.95
CA ASN A 108 2.83 8.75 -42.25
C ASN A 108 3.66 7.60 -42.82
N LEU A 109 3.12 6.77 -43.70
CA LEU A 109 3.78 5.58 -44.25
C LEU A 109 4.65 5.88 -45.49
N THR A 110 4.41 7.00 -46.14
CA THR A 110 5.10 7.38 -47.39
C THR A 110 6.34 8.26 -47.22
N GLY A 111 6.59 8.77 -45.98
CA GLY A 111 7.94 9.17 -45.55
C GLY A 111 8.40 10.58 -45.87
N ASP A 112 7.59 11.48 -46.42
CA ASP A 112 8.09 12.79 -46.83
C ASP A 112 7.87 13.94 -45.82
N ASN A 113 6.88 13.85 -44.89
CA ASN A 113 6.62 14.85 -43.85
C ASN A 113 5.89 14.24 -42.68
N TYR A 114 6.15 14.73 -41.45
CA TYR A 114 5.45 14.34 -40.22
C TYR A 114 5.52 12.84 -39.84
N GLU A 115 6.70 12.23 -40.07
CA GLU A 115 6.93 10.78 -39.82
C GLU A 115 6.50 10.35 -38.41
N TYR A 116 6.59 11.23 -37.43
CA TYR A 116 6.27 10.95 -35.99
C TYR A 116 5.35 12.00 -35.38
N SER A 117 4.30 12.40 -36.09
CA SER A 117 3.39 13.47 -35.65
C SER A 117 2.60 13.10 -34.35
N LEU A 118 2.37 14.11 -33.52
CA LEU A 118 1.47 14.05 -32.36
C LEU A 118 0.00 14.16 -32.78
N GLY A 119 -0.30 15.02 -33.76
CA GLY A 119 -1.64 15.36 -34.21
C GLY A 119 -2.19 14.43 -35.31
N LEU A 120 -2.23 13.10 -35.04
CA LEU A 120 -2.61 12.08 -36.03
C LEU A 120 -4.08 12.03 -36.41
N ASN A 121 -4.99 12.46 -35.52
CA ASN A 121 -6.42 12.18 -35.69
C ASN A 121 -7.21 13.32 -36.33
N GLY A 122 -6.60 14.48 -36.59
CA GLY A 122 -7.31 15.64 -37.17
C GLY A 122 -8.49 16.13 -36.32
N LEU A 123 -8.33 16.09 -34.99
CA LEU A 123 -9.37 16.41 -34.03
C LEU A 123 -9.05 17.65 -33.20
N GLY A 124 -7.79 17.84 -32.80
CA GLY A 124 -7.40 18.74 -31.72
C GLY A 124 -7.80 20.19 -31.92
N ALA A 125 -7.45 20.81 -33.06
CA ALA A 125 -7.77 22.21 -33.33
C ALA A 125 -9.30 22.46 -33.42
N CYS A 126 -10.01 21.60 -34.15
CA CYS A 126 -11.46 21.68 -34.31
C CYS A 126 -12.18 21.46 -32.96
N ALA A 127 -11.78 20.41 -32.22
CA ALA A 127 -12.41 20.12 -30.93
C ALA A 127 -12.19 21.23 -29.89
N THR A 128 -10.97 21.78 -29.80
CA THR A 128 -10.67 22.90 -28.92
C THR A 128 -11.45 24.14 -29.30
N GLN A 129 -11.56 24.44 -30.60
CA GLN A 129 -12.38 25.53 -31.11
C GLN A 129 -13.85 25.35 -30.70
N TYR A 130 -14.42 24.16 -30.88
CA TYR A 130 -15.80 23.85 -30.48
C TYR A 130 -16.06 23.93 -28.99
N ALA A 131 -15.06 23.61 -28.18
CA ALA A 131 -15.13 23.65 -26.72
C ALA A 131 -14.82 25.02 -26.11
N SER A 132 -14.59 26.04 -26.94
CA SER A 132 -14.21 27.37 -26.52
C SER A 132 -15.41 28.34 -26.56
N ARG A 133 -15.41 29.31 -25.65
CA ARG A 133 -16.30 30.47 -25.68
C ARG A 133 -15.99 31.36 -26.87
N TYR A 134 -14.68 31.58 -27.11
CA TYR A 134 -14.16 32.19 -28.33
C TYR A 134 -12.79 31.59 -28.66
N MET A 135 -12.43 31.69 -29.95
CA MET A 135 -11.09 31.39 -30.43
C MET A 135 -10.66 32.36 -31.51
N ASP A 136 -9.51 32.98 -31.32
CA ASP A 136 -8.82 33.83 -32.28
C ASP A 136 -7.65 33.12 -32.90
N VAL A 137 -7.59 33.00 -34.22
CA VAL A 137 -6.48 32.42 -34.94
C VAL A 137 -5.83 33.48 -35.81
N THR A 138 -4.51 33.66 -35.65
CA THR A 138 -3.70 34.52 -36.53
C THR A 138 -2.65 33.65 -37.18
N VAL A 139 -2.57 33.69 -38.48
CA VAL A 139 -1.58 32.96 -39.26
C VAL A 139 -0.74 33.91 -40.08
N TRP A 140 0.57 33.78 -40.05
CA TRP A 140 1.52 34.50 -40.94
C TRP A 140 2.09 33.52 -41.93
N ARG A 141 1.75 33.73 -43.19
CA ARG A 141 2.17 32.84 -44.27
C ARG A 141 2.21 33.57 -45.62
N ASP A 142 3.17 33.24 -46.44
CA ASP A 142 3.29 33.71 -47.81
C ASP A 142 3.23 35.26 -47.98
N GLY A 143 3.71 35.98 -46.97
CA GLY A 143 3.69 37.47 -46.96
C GLY A 143 2.36 38.10 -46.55
N PHE A 144 1.44 37.30 -46.02
CA PHE A 144 0.15 37.77 -45.55
C PHE A 144 -0.05 37.41 -44.05
N GLU A 145 -0.87 38.22 -43.39
CA GLU A 145 -1.52 37.92 -42.12
C GLU A 145 -2.95 37.51 -42.37
N TYR A 146 -3.34 36.34 -41.85
CA TYR A 146 -4.69 35.83 -41.90
C TYR A 146 -5.27 35.83 -40.50
N LYS A 147 -6.55 36.24 -40.35
CA LYS A 147 -7.28 36.22 -39.06
C LYS A 147 -8.61 35.52 -39.20
N LEU A 148 -8.93 34.75 -38.16
CA LEU A 148 -10.22 34.09 -37.99
C LEU A 148 -10.69 34.32 -36.56
N HIS A 149 -11.97 34.54 -36.38
CA HIS A 149 -12.61 34.64 -35.06
C HIS A 149 -13.78 33.68 -34.97
N PHE A 150 -13.83 32.89 -33.94
CA PHE A 150 -14.88 31.94 -33.67
C PHE A 150 -15.53 32.23 -32.31
N GLU A 151 -16.84 32.05 -32.24
CA GLU A 151 -17.59 32.09 -30.98
C GLU A 151 -18.44 30.84 -30.86
N ARG A 152 -18.26 30.08 -29.75
CA ARG A 152 -19.00 28.85 -29.42
C ARG A 152 -19.15 27.84 -30.56
N GLY A 153 -18.12 27.71 -31.35
CA GLY A 153 -18.08 26.77 -32.46
C GLY A 153 -18.46 27.33 -33.84
N GLU A 154 -18.92 28.56 -33.91
CA GLU A 154 -19.33 29.19 -35.14
C GLU A 154 -18.35 30.29 -35.56
N ILE A 155 -18.07 30.42 -36.87
CA ILE A 155 -17.25 31.51 -37.40
C ILE A 155 -17.99 32.84 -37.34
N VAL A 156 -17.31 33.86 -36.83
CA VAL A 156 -17.83 35.24 -36.82
C VAL A 156 -17.04 36.06 -37.82
N GLY A 157 -17.72 36.62 -38.80
CA GLY A 157 -17.10 37.37 -39.90
C GLY A 157 -16.68 36.47 -41.05
N GLY A 158 -15.43 36.10 -41.12
CA GLY A 158 -14.85 35.26 -42.16
C GLY A 158 -13.32 35.34 -42.11
N LEU A 159 -12.66 34.77 -43.15
CA LEU A 159 -11.22 34.87 -43.26
C LEU A 159 -10.80 36.26 -43.67
N GLU A 160 -10.12 37.01 -42.78
CA GLU A 160 -9.48 38.26 -43.05
C GLU A 160 -8.04 38.00 -43.61
N LYS A 161 -7.68 38.60 -44.72
CA LYS A 161 -6.34 38.49 -45.35
C LYS A 161 -5.76 39.87 -45.56
N THR A 162 -4.63 40.14 -44.91
CA THR A 162 -3.95 41.45 -44.98
C THR A 162 -2.48 41.24 -45.37
N PRO A 163 -1.91 41.97 -46.33
CA PRO A 163 -0.51 41.86 -46.68
C PRO A 163 0.37 42.37 -45.54
N LEU A 164 1.45 41.62 -45.26
CA LEU A 164 2.43 42.01 -44.25
C LEU A 164 3.27 43.20 -44.65
N PRO A 165 3.67 44.09 -43.72
CA PRO A 165 4.64 45.13 -43.98
C PRO A 165 5.96 44.51 -44.51
N LYS A 166 6.68 45.26 -45.37
CA LYS A 166 7.98 44.80 -45.96
C LYS A 166 8.97 44.33 -44.92
N SER A 167 9.02 44.92 -43.73
CA SER A 167 9.85 44.52 -42.59
C SER A 167 9.50 43.15 -42.03
N GLN A 168 8.29 42.70 -42.23
CA GLN A 168 7.76 41.42 -41.70
C GLN A 168 7.36 40.44 -42.81
N ALA A 169 7.69 40.71 -44.07
CA ALA A 169 7.28 39.89 -45.22
C ALA A 169 7.76 38.43 -45.16
N LYS A 170 8.79 38.13 -44.37
CA LYS A 170 9.31 36.76 -44.11
C LYS A 170 8.75 36.12 -42.81
N ARG A 171 7.89 36.80 -42.06
CA ARG A 171 7.29 36.24 -40.85
C ARG A 171 6.39 35.07 -41.22
N THR A 172 6.61 33.97 -40.53
CA THR A 172 5.72 32.78 -40.60
C THR A 172 5.39 32.34 -39.19
N GLY A 173 4.32 31.58 -39.03
CA GLY A 173 3.89 30.99 -37.77
C GLY A 173 2.38 31.01 -37.58
N THR A 174 1.94 30.41 -36.51
CA THR A 174 0.54 30.39 -36.11
C THR A 174 0.43 30.83 -34.65
N ARG A 175 -0.60 31.65 -34.38
CA ARG A 175 -0.97 32.04 -33.02
C ARG A 175 -2.44 31.75 -32.84
N THR A 176 -2.74 30.93 -31.83
CA THR A 176 -4.09 30.58 -31.43
C THR A 176 -4.33 31.05 -30.00
N ARG A 177 -5.34 31.93 -29.78
CA ARG A 177 -5.79 32.33 -28.45
C ARG A 177 -7.23 31.92 -28.27
N TRP A 178 -7.55 31.27 -27.15
CA TRP A 178 -8.91 30.84 -26.85
C TRP A 178 -9.25 30.96 -25.38
N LEU A 179 -10.54 31.09 -25.10
CA LEU A 179 -11.09 30.99 -23.76
C LEU A 179 -11.95 29.72 -23.69
N PRO A 180 -11.57 28.72 -22.90
CA PRO A 180 -12.40 27.52 -22.69
C PRO A 180 -13.79 27.91 -22.17
N ASP A 181 -14.84 27.17 -22.56
CA ASP A 181 -16.24 27.50 -22.23
C ASP A 181 -16.71 26.69 -21.01
N LEU A 182 -17.24 27.41 -19.98
CA LEU A 182 -17.88 26.80 -18.82
C LEU A 182 -19.21 26.08 -19.15
N ASP A 183 -19.77 26.28 -20.33
CA ASP A 183 -20.89 25.47 -20.81
C ASP A 183 -20.45 24.09 -21.30
N VAL A 184 -19.13 23.85 -21.40
CA VAL A 184 -18.50 22.60 -21.87
C VAL A 184 -17.70 21.93 -20.78
N PHE A 185 -16.86 22.71 -20.09
CA PHE A 185 -16.04 22.24 -18.99
C PHE A 185 -16.58 22.71 -17.65
N THR A 186 -16.56 21.86 -16.66
CA THR A 186 -17.01 22.20 -15.29
C THR A 186 -16.02 23.12 -14.56
N ASP A 187 -14.74 23.10 -14.97
CA ASP A 187 -13.68 23.99 -14.49
C ASP A 187 -12.73 24.35 -15.63
N ILE A 188 -12.34 25.64 -15.70
CA ILE A 188 -11.41 26.19 -16.69
C ILE A 188 -10.23 26.92 -16.04
N ALA A 189 -10.08 26.82 -14.71
CA ALA A 189 -9.04 27.52 -13.96
C ALA A 189 -7.74 26.70 -13.92
N ILE A 190 -7.12 26.50 -15.08
CA ILE A 190 -5.87 25.74 -15.18
C ILE A 190 -4.78 26.46 -14.36
N PRO A 191 -4.13 25.75 -13.39
CA PRO A 191 -3.09 26.35 -12.57
C PRO A 191 -1.79 26.58 -13.36
N ALA A 192 -0.95 27.53 -12.92
CA ALA A 192 0.33 27.83 -13.59
C ALA A 192 1.27 26.62 -13.60
N GLU A 193 1.23 25.83 -12.55
CA GLU A 193 2.03 24.61 -12.36
C GLU A 193 1.80 23.60 -13.49
N TYR A 194 0.58 23.49 -14.00
CA TYR A 194 0.31 22.63 -15.15
C TYR A 194 1.13 23.05 -16.39
N PHE A 195 1.19 24.36 -16.66
CA PHE A 195 1.95 24.86 -17.83
C PHE A 195 3.45 24.66 -17.65
N THR A 196 4.00 24.93 -16.48
CA THR A 196 5.43 24.72 -16.20
C THR A 196 5.79 23.26 -16.33
N ASP A 197 4.97 22.35 -15.80
CA ASP A 197 5.20 20.91 -15.87
C ASP A 197 5.12 20.37 -17.29
N ILE A 198 4.07 20.74 -18.05
CA ILE A 198 3.92 20.23 -19.41
C ILE A 198 5.00 20.77 -20.34
N LEU A 199 5.36 22.07 -20.23
CA LEU A 199 6.38 22.67 -21.10
C LEU A 199 7.78 22.14 -20.78
N ARG A 200 8.11 21.91 -19.51
CA ARG A 200 9.35 21.23 -19.12
C ARG A 200 9.40 19.83 -19.73
N ARG A 201 8.35 19.02 -19.60
CA ARG A 201 8.29 17.67 -20.20
C ARG A 201 8.44 17.72 -21.70
N GLN A 202 7.80 18.70 -22.37
CA GLN A 202 7.93 18.83 -23.82
C GLN A 202 9.35 19.27 -24.22
N ALA A 203 10.02 20.13 -23.45
CA ALA A 203 11.40 20.51 -23.69
C ALA A 203 12.36 19.30 -23.55
N VAL A 204 12.14 18.45 -22.55
CA VAL A 204 12.93 17.22 -22.32
C VAL A 204 12.89 16.25 -23.51
N VAL A 205 11.75 16.11 -24.17
CA VAL A 205 11.56 15.10 -25.24
C VAL A 205 11.68 15.66 -26.65
N ASN A 206 11.80 16.98 -26.79
CA ASN A 206 12.02 17.68 -28.07
C ASN A 206 13.29 18.52 -27.99
N GLU A 207 14.45 17.85 -28.13
CA GLU A 207 15.77 18.44 -27.95
C GLU A 207 15.97 19.72 -28.77
N GLY A 208 16.51 20.76 -28.15
CA GLY A 208 16.83 22.05 -28.78
C GLY A 208 15.60 22.88 -29.16
N ILE A 209 14.39 22.51 -28.76
CA ILE A 209 13.21 23.38 -28.88
C ILE A 209 13.03 24.15 -27.57
N THR A 210 12.90 25.46 -27.68
CA THR A 210 12.66 26.36 -26.55
C THR A 210 11.18 26.58 -26.36
N PHE A 211 10.69 26.26 -25.17
CA PHE A 211 9.32 26.56 -24.74
C PHE A 211 9.35 27.74 -23.76
N LYS A 212 8.58 28.78 -24.07
CA LYS A 212 8.45 30.00 -23.25
C LYS A 212 7.09 30.02 -22.59
N PHE A 213 7.05 30.15 -21.29
CA PHE A 213 5.81 30.33 -20.54
C PHE A 213 5.69 31.76 -20.07
N ARG A 214 4.56 32.39 -20.36
CA ARG A 214 4.17 33.71 -19.88
C ARG A 214 2.93 33.62 -19.04
N ASP A 215 2.99 34.10 -17.83
CA ASP A 215 1.85 34.08 -16.89
C ASP A 215 1.44 35.51 -16.53
N GLN A 216 0.29 35.97 -17.03
CA GLN A 216 -0.18 37.30 -16.73
C GLN A 216 -0.62 37.44 -15.29
N GLN A 217 0.05 38.33 -14.56
CA GLN A 217 -0.26 38.67 -13.18
C GLN A 217 -1.41 39.70 -13.08
N GLU A 218 -1.96 39.88 -11.88
CA GLU A 218 -3.05 40.85 -11.63
C GLU A 218 -2.66 42.30 -11.97
N ASP A 219 -1.39 42.63 -11.85
CA ASP A 219 -0.84 43.95 -12.21
C ASP A 219 -0.64 44.15 -13.72
N GLY A 220 -0.95 43.12 -14.53
CA GLY A 220 -0.80 43.08 -15.97
C GLY A 220 0.62 42.74 -16.45
N SER A 221 1.57 42.52 -15.55
CA SER A 221 2.91 42.05 -15.92
C SER A 221 2.85 40.65 -16.51
N LEU A 222 3.83 40.30 -17.36
CA LEU A 222 3.95 39.03 -18.06
C LEU A 222 5.35 38.45 -17.80
N PRO A 223 5.65 37.94 -16.60
CA PRO A 223 6.89 37.22 -16.37
C PRO A 223 7.01 36.04 -17.34
N GLU A 224 8.22 35.78 -17.80
CA GLU A 224 8.53 34.74 -18.78
C GLU A 224 9.52 33.74 -18.15
N GLU A 225 9.26 32.45 -18.34
CA GLU A 225 10.14 31.34 -17.97
C GLU A 225 10.44 30.49 -19.22
N ASP A 226 11.70 30.15 -19.41
CA ASP A 226 12.18 29.39 -20.58
C ASP A 226 12.52 27.95 -20.18
N PHE A 227 12.05 26.99 -20.97
CA PHE A 227 12.38 25.55 -20.83
C PHE A 227 13.07 25.09 -22.09
N VAL A 228 14.32 24.64 -21.97
CA VAL A 228 15.12 24.08 -23.07
C VAL A 228 16.10 23.04 -22.56
N TYR A 229 16.19 21.93 -23.28
CA TYR A 229 17.19 20.87 -23.05
C TYR A 229 17.86 20.61 -24.38
N GLU A 230 19.12 21.06 -24.53
CA GLU A 230 19.86 20.98 -25.80
C GLU A 230 20.08 19.53 -26.24
N HIS A 231 20.31 18.61 -25.29
CA HIS A 231 20.47 17.18 -25.52
C HIS A 231 19.31 16.35 -24.95
N GLY A 232 18.14 16.96 -24.80
CA GLY A 232 16.91 16.31 -24.42
C GLY A 232 16.99 15.52 -23.10
N ILE A 233 16.64 14.23 -23.17
CA ILE A 233 16.60 13.35 -21.98
C ILE A 233 17.97 13.14 -21.32
N GLN A 234 19.09 13.37 -22.02
CA GLN A 234 20.43 13.28 -21.43
C GLN A 234 20.65 14.37 -20.39
N ASP A 235 20.37 15.63 -20.77
CA ASP A 235 20.51 16.78 -19.89
C ASP A 235 19.56 16.68 -18.70
N TYR A 236 18.33 16.22 -18.93
CA TYR A 236 17.35 16.04 -17.88
C TYR A 236 17.73 14.98 -16.84
N VAL A 237 18.22 13.81 -17.29
CA VAL A 237 18.71 12.78 -16.36
C VAL A 237 19.96 13.26 -15.62
N ALA A 238 20.84 14.04 -16.25
CA ALA A 238 22.00 14.63 -15.58
C ALA A 238 21.59 15.65 -14.52
N GLU A 239 20.59 16.47 -14.78
CA GLU A 239 20.00 17.41 -13.82
C GLU A 239 19.42 16.66 -12.60
N LEU A 240 18.60 15.63 -12.85
CA LEU A 240 17.99 14.80 -11.79
C LEU A 240 19.03 14.05 -10.95
N ALA A 241 20.10 13.56 -11.58
CA ALA A 241 21.18 12.83 -10.93
C ALA A 241 21.92 13.68 -9.90
N GLY A 242 22.23 14.94 -10.25
CA GLY A 242 22.99 15.85 -9.40
C GLY A 242 24.35 15.26 -8.98
N GLU A 243 24.97 15.87 -7.97
CA GLU A 243 26.28 15.41 -7.45
C GLU A 243 26.19 14.13 -6.59
N GLY A 244 25.01 13.67 -6.26
CA GLY A 244 24.77 12.55 -5.29
C GLY A 244 24.39 11.22 -5.93
N ALA A 245 24.47 11.08 -7.25
CA ALA A 245 24.18 9.84 -7.94
C ALA A 245 25.22 8.74 -7.65
N LEU A 246 24.78 7.49 -7.67
CA LEU A 246 25.67 6.32 -7.52
C LEU A 246 26.51 6.08 -8.76
N THR A 247 25.96 6.40 -9.93
CA THR A 247 26.62 6.23 -11.24
C THR A 247 26.45 7.49 -12.08
N SER A 248 27.33 7.66 -13.06
CA SER A 248 27.14 8.69 -14.07
C SER A 248 25.95 8.38 -14.97
N PRO A 249 25.24 9.40 -15.49
CA PRO A 249 24.20 9.21 -16.48
C PRO A 249 24.76 8.57 -17.77
N VAL A 250 24.01 7.61 -18.31
CA VAL A 250 24.29 6.97 -19.59
C VAL A 250 23.13 7.18 -20.55
N PHE A 251 23.45 7.26 -21.84
CA PHE A 251 22.45 7.43 -22.89
C PHE A 251 22.64 6.37 -23.97
N TRP A 252 21.53 5.77 -24.40
CA TRP A 252 21.48 4.79 -25.47
C TRP A 252 20.41 5.16 -26.48
N GLN A 253 20.72 4.85 -27.77
CA GLN A 253 19.77 5.01 -28.85
C GLN A 253 19.85 3.87 -29.84
N ALA A 254 18.75 3.52 -30.48
CA ALA A 254 18.69 2.54 -31.55
C ALA A 254 17.48 2.78 -32.45
N GLU A 255 17.58 2.26 -33.68
CA GLU A 255 16.46 2.22 -34.61
C GLU A 255 16.17 0.75 -34.97
N LYS A 256 14.91 0.37 -34.98
CA LYS A 256 14.46 -0.99 -35.32
C LYS A 256 13.25 -0.95 -36.24
N ARG A 257 13.11 -1.99 -37.06
CA ARG A 257 11.92 -2.22 -37.90
C ARG A 257 11.28 -3.56 -37.58
N GLY A 258 9.97 -3.60 -37.57
CA GLY A 258 9.21 -4.81 -37.31
C GLY A 258 7.71 -4.57 -37.32
N ARG A 259 6.96 -5.51 -36.82
CA ARG A 259 5.49 -5.50 -36.86
C ARG A 259 4.88 -6.10 -35.59
N ASP A 260 3.70 -5.65 -35.21
CA ASP A 260 2.97 -6.17 -34.04
C ASP A 260 2.42 -7.60 -34.27
N ARG A 261 2.06 -7.93 -35.52
CA ARG A 261 1.57 -9.24 -35.95
C ARG A 261 2.04 -9.55 -37.37
N ALA A 262 2.10 -10.84 -37.70
CA ALA A 262 2.60 -11.31 -39.02
C ALA A 262 1.78 -10.78 -40.23
N ASP A 263 0.50 -10.47 -40.02
CA ASP A 263 -0.43 -9.95 -41.03
C ASP A 263 -0.45 -8.44 -41.17
N LYS A 264 0.36 -7.72 -40.37
CA LYS A 264 0.46 -6.25 -40.40
C LYS A 264 1.72 -5.78 -41.11
N PRO A 265 1.71 -4.57 -41.70
CA PRO A 265 2.91 -3.97 -42.28
C PRO A 265 3.99 -3.74 -41.22
N GLU A 266 5.23 -3.75 -41.66
CA GLU A 266 6.35 -3.35 -40.82
C GLU A 266 6.36 -1.83 -40.64
N TYR A 267 6.76 -1.40 -39.47
CA TYR A 267 6.94 -0.01 -39.13
C TYR A 267 8.26 0.23 -38.39
N LYS A 268 8.67 1.47 -38.39
CA LYS A 268 9.94 1.94 -37.83
C LYS A 268 9.73 2.42 -36.40
N VAL A 269 10.65 2.07 -35.50
CA VAL A 269 10.71 2.54 -34.11
C VAL A 269 12.10 3.10 -33.83
N LYS A 270 12.16 4.35 -33.35
CA LYS A 270 13.36 4.94 -32.75
C LYS A 270 13.24 4.81 -31.25
N LEU A 271 14.27 4.28 -30.61
CA LEU A 271 14.35 4.05 -29.17
C LEU A 271 15.46 4.92 -28.62
N SER A 272 15.17 5.69 -27.56
CA SER A 272 16.18 6.45 -26.83
C SER A 272 15.90 6.27 -25.33
N ALA A 273 16.96 6.06 -24.56
CA ALA A 273 16.87 5.92 -23.11
C ALA A 273 18.08 6.58 -22.45
N ALA A 274 17.83 7.33 -21.39
CA ALA A 274 18.85 7.83 -20.49
C ALA A 274 18.58 7.29 -19.09
N CYS A 275 19.62 6.86 -18.37
CA CYS A 275 19.48 6.39 -17.01
C CYS A 275 20.74 6.62 -16.18
N CYS A 276 20.53 6.69 -14.86
CA CYS A 276 21.58 6.52 -13.84
C CYS A 276 20.96 5.93 -12.58
N PHE A 277 21.80 5.54 -11.64
CA PHE A 277 21.35 5.02 -10.36
C PHE A 277 21.62 6.03 -9.24
N SER A 278 20.67 6.17 -8.33
CA SER A 278 20.72 7.09 -7.20
C SER A 278 19.99 6.47 -6.01
N ASN A 279 20.48 6.72 -4.80
CA ASN A 279 19.78 6.36 -3.57
C ASN A 279 18.98 7.52 -2.95
N ARG A 280 18.90 8.65 -3.65
CA ARG A 280 18.23 9.88 -3.19
C ARG A 280 17.06 10.29 -4.06
N VAL A 281 17.13 10.00 -5.34
CA VAL A 281 16.13 10.39 -6.34
C VAL A 281 15.69 9.16 -7.10
N GLN A 282 14.39 9.03 -7.26
CA GLN A 282 13.74 8.00 -8.05
C GLN A 282 12.81 8.69 -9.05
N VAL A 283 13.08 8.51 -10.35
CA VAL A 283 12.23 9.03 -11.42
C VAL A 283 12.20 8.02 -12.56
N ILE A 284 11.01 7.62 -12.98
CA ILE A 284 10.83 6.73 -14.13
C ILE A 284 9.77 7.33 -15.03
N GLU A 285 10.19 7.78 -16.19
CA GLU A 285 9.31 8.42 -17.16
C GLU A 285 9.42 7.77 -18.54
N HIS A 286 8.29 7.57 -19.17
CA HIS A 286 8.19 7.03 -20.50
C HIS A 286 7.46 8.00 -21.41
N TYR A 287 8.08 8.29 -22.55
CA TYR A 287 7.51 9.12 -23.59
C TYR A 287 7.43 8.36 -24.91
N HIS A 288 6.39 8.60 -25.67
CA HIS A 288 6.21 8.03 -27.00
C HIS A 288 5.58 9.06 -27.94
N ASN A 289 6.24 9.34 -29.07
CA ASN A 289 5.87 10.43 -29.96
C ASN A 289 5.60 11.74 -29.19
N SER A 290 6.51 12.11 -28.30
CA SER A 290 6.46 13.26 -27.38
C SER A 290 5.27 13.27 -26.38
N SER A 291 4.42 12.26 -26.38
CA SER A 291 3.36 12.09 -25.35
C SER A 291 3.93 11.42 -24.10
N TRP A 292 3.66 12.00 -22.93
CA TRP A 292 3.98 11.37 -21.68
C TRP A 292 3.01 10.21 -21.39
N LEU A 293 3.58 9.02 -21.16
CA LEU A 293 2.80 7.81 -20.87
C LEU A 293 2.56 7.65 -19.36
N GLU A 294 1.70 8.49 -18.82
CA GLU A 294 1.35 8.48 -17.39
C GLU A 294 0.92 7.09 -16.89
N HIS A 295 0.25 6.32 -17.72
CA HIS A 295 -0.25 4.98 -17.39
C HIS A 295 0.66 3.87 -17.96
N GLY A 296 1.88 4.21 -18.37
CA GLY A 296 2.91 3.27 -18.85
C GLY A 296 2.55 2.56 -20.17
N GLY A 297 2.31 1.25 -20.10
CA GLY A 297 2.02 0.44 -21.28
C GLY A 297 3.22 -0.37 -21.78
N ALA A 298 3.40 -0.46 -23.09
CA ALA A 298 4.46 -1.27 -23.70
C ALA A 298 5.89 -0.87 -23.24
N PRO A 299 6.27 0.43 -23.19
CA PRO A 299 7.60 0.84 -22.74
C PRO A 299 7.87 0.52 -21.28
N GLU A 300 6.89 0.71 -20.38
CA GLU A 300 7.03 0.38 -18.97
C GLU A 300 7.25 -1.12 -18.75
N LYS A 301 6.45 -1.97 -19.43
CA LYS A 301 6.60 -3.42 -19.37
C LYS A 301 7.96 -3.88 -19.88
N ALA A 302 8.44 -3.25 -20.96
CA ALA A 302 9.76 -3.50 -21.53
C ALA A 302 10.88 -3.16 -20.54
N THR A 303 10.81 -1.99 -19.92
CA THR A 303 11.79 -1.51 -18.92
C THR A 303 11.84 -2.45 -17.73
N LYS A 304 10.70 -2.77 -17.12
CA LYS A 304 10.62 -3.71 -16.00
C LYS A 304 11.23 -5.07 -16.32
N SER A 305 10.90 -5.63 -17.48
CA SER A 305 11.42 -6.93 -17.92
C SER A 305 12.92 -6.90 -18.18
N ALA A 306 13.42 -5.90 -18.89
CA ALA A 306 14.82 -5.78 -19.27
C ALA A 306 15.73 -5.58 -18.07
N PHE A 307 15.40 -4.62 -17.19
CA PHE A 307 16.20 -4.32 -16.00
C PHE A 307 16.23 -5.49 -15.02
N VAL A 308 15.09 -6.08 -14.70
CA VAL A 308 15.05 -7.24 -13.80
C VAL A 308 15.86 -8.40 -14.36
N SER A 309 15.75 -8.68 -15.68
CA SER A 309 16.49 -9.77 -16.32
C SER A 309 18.00 -9.53 -16.33
N ALA A 310 18.44 -8.34 -16.70
CA ALA A 310 19.86 -8.01 -16.81
C ALA A 310 20.55 -7.97 -15.43
N VAL A 311 19.91 -7.34 -14.44
CA VAL A 311 20.45 -7.25 -13.08
C VAL A 311 20.43 -8.61 -12.38
N ASP A 312 19.36 -9.40 -12.48
CA ASP A 312 19.29 -10.76 -11.89
C ASP A 312 20.37 -11.67 -12.50
N LYS A 313 20.60 -11.56 -13.81
CA LYS A 313 21.70 -12.28 -14.50
C LYS A 313 23.05 -11.89 -13.91
N TYR A 314 23.34 -10.58 -13.81
CA TYR A 314 24.58 -10.08 -13.24
C TYR A 314 24.80 -10.56 -11.81
N LEU A 315 23.79 -10.45 -10.94
CA LEU A 315 23.86 -10.88 -9.55
C LEU A 315 24.13 -12.38 -9.39
N ARG A 316 23.56 -13.21 -10.29
CA ARG A 316 23.83 -14.66 -10.32
C ARG A 316 25.23 -14.97 -10.81
N ASP A 317 25.66 -14.36 -11.91
CA ASP A 317 26.96 -14.60 -12.53
C ASP A 317 28.11 -14.17 -11.59
N GLN A 318 27.89 -13.13 -10.77
CA GLN A 318 28.82 -12.64 -9.76
C GLN A 318 28.63 -13.28 -8.37
N ASN A 319 27.76 -14.30 -8.23
CA ASN A 319 27.47 -15.01 -6.97
C ASN A 319 27.12 -14.07 -5.80
N LYS A 320 26.39 -12.96 -6.06
CA LYS A 320 26.02 -11.95 -5.05
C LYS A 320 24.85 -12.35 -4.15
N TYR A 321 24.04 -13.33 -4.56
CA TYR A 321 22.95 -13.86 -3.75
C TYR A 321 23.46 -14.76 -2.61
N GLN A 322 22.82 -14.65 -1.43
CA GLN A 322 23.06 -15.58 -0.33
C GLN A 322 22.38 -16.93 -0.60
N LYS A 323 22.80 -17.97 0.10
CA LYS A 323 22.19 -19.31 -0.02
C LYS A 323 20.70 -19.26 0.32
N ASN A 324 19.86 -19.73 -0.60
CA ASN A 324 18.40 -19.71 -0.52
C ASN A 324 17.77 -18.29 -0.52
N GLU A 325 18.50 -17.27 -0.97
CA GLU A 325 17.96 -15.93 -1.15
C GLU A 325 17.03 -15.88 -2.37
N SER A 326 15.87 -15.22 -2.25
CA SER A 326 14.94 -15.00 -3.36
C SER A 326 15.56 -14.09 -4.43
N LYS A 327 15.03 -14.12 -5.64
CA LYS A 327 15.42 -13.19 -6.71
C LYS A 327 14.96 -11.76 -6.39
N ILE A 328 15.64 -10.80 -6.99
CA ILE A 328 15.19 -9.40 -7.01
C ILE A 328 13.85 -9.25 -7.72
N THR A 329 13.15 -8.19 -7.40
CA THR A 329 11.93 -7.73 -8.07
C THR A 329 12.15 -6.36 -8.70
N TRP A 330 11.23 -5.90 -9.52
CA TRP A 330 11.27 -4.55 -10.09
C TRP A 330 11.39 -3.46 -9.02
N GLN A 331 10.65 -3.59 -7.92
CA GLN A 331 10.66 -2.60 -6.85
C GLN A 331 12.05 -2.37 -6.25
N ASP A 332 12.88 -3.43 -6.16
CA ASP A 332 14.24 -3.33 -5.63
C ASP A 332 15.15 -2.47 -6.53
N ILE A 333 14.87 -2.45 -7.85
CA ILE A 333 15.57 -1.64 -8.85
C ILE A 333 14.98 -0.23 -8.90
N GLU A 334 13.66 -0.13 -8.95
CA GLU A 334 12.91 1.12 -9.04
C GLU A 334 13.30 2.10 -7.94
N ASP A 335 13.47 1.62 -6.71
CA ASP A 335 13.85 2.42 -5.54
C ASP A 335 15.20 3.15 -5.66
N CYS A 336 16.03 2.83 -6.67
CA CYS A 336 17.31 3.50 -6.88
C CYS A 336 17.57 3.89 -8.35
N LEU A 337 16.52 3.95 -9.18
CA LEU A 337 16.66 4.20 -10.62
C LEU A 337 16.13 5.58 -11.03
N ILE A 338 16.93 6.32 -11.77
CA ILE A 338 16.49 7.44 -12.60
C ILE A 338 16.52 6.95 -14.05
N PHE A 339 15.37 6.91 -14.70
CA PHE A 339 15.21 6.39 -16.04
C PHE A 339 14.20 7.22 -16.85
N VAL A 340 14.62 7.68 -18.01
CA VAL A 340 13.75 8.38 -18.95
C VAL A 340 13.91 7.75 -20.32
N SER A 341 12.80 7.31 -20.92
CA SER A 341 12.78 6.85 -22.31
C SER A 341 11.95 7.76 -23.20
N ASN A 342 12.48 8.07 -24.38
CA ASN A 342 11.80 8.83 -25.40
C ASN A 342 11.82 8.05 -26.71
N ASN A 343 10.68 7.48 -27.08
CA ASN A 343 10.53 6.59 -28.21
C ASN A 343 9.63 7.21 -29.27
N PHE A 344 9.90 6.89 -30.54
CA PHE A 344 9.08 7.32 -31.67
C PHE A 344 8.75 6.13 -32.56
N SER A 345 7.51 6.06 -33.03
CA SER A 345 7.10 5.07 -34.03
C SER A 345 6.18 5.66 -35.09
N THR A 346 6.33 5.18 -36.31
CA THR A 346 5.48 5.59 -37.43
C THR A 346 4.06 4.99 -37.35
N GLN A 347 3.87 3.99 -36.49
CA GLN A 347 2.56 3.41 -36.20
C GLN A 347 2.40 3.23 -34.69
N THR A 348 1.45 3.93 -34.08
CA THR A 348 1.17 3.88 -32.65
C THR A 348 -0.25 3.46 -32.37
N SER A 349 -0.42 2.51 -31.45
CA SER A 349 -1.71 2.09 -30.92
C SER A 349 -1.87 2.59 -29.48
N TYR A 350 -2.51 3.72 -29.33
CA TYR A 350 -2.88 4.24 -28.01
C TYR A 350 -4.06 3.48 -27.42
N GLU A 351 -4.06 3.30 -26.12
CA GLU A 351 -5.16 2.65 -25.40
C GLU A 351 -6.45 3.49 -25.44
N ASN A 352 -6.28 4.83 -25.41
CA ASN A 352 -7.37 5.80 -25.46
C ASN A 352 -6.94 7.10 -26.13
N GLN A 353 -7.89 8.03 -26.35
CA GLN A 353 -7.64 9.31 -27.00
C GLN A 353 -6.69 10.23 -26.22
N THR A 354 -6.60 10.09 -24.89
CA THR A 354 -5.71 10.91 -24.05
C THR A 354 -4.21 10.58 -24.21
N LYS A 355 -3.88 9.54 -24.98
CA LYS A 355 -2.51 9.15 -25.36
C LYS A 355 -1.59 8.81 -24.17
N LYS A 356 -2.14 8.44 -23.00
CA LYS A 356 -1.39 8.16 -21.76
C LYS A 356 -0.81 6.75 -21.65
N SER A 357 -1.11 5.85 -22.59
CA SER A 357 -0.61 4.46 -22.66
C SER A 357 -0.60 3.96 -24.09
N ILE A 358 0.37 3.12 -24.44
CA ILE A 358 0.46 2.43 -25.74
C ILE A 358 0.50 0.91 -25.58
N THR A 359 -0.04 0.21 -26.58
CA THR A 359 -0.21 -1.26 -26.54
C THR A 359 0.58 -2.02 -27.59
N ASN A 360 1.42 -1.34 -28.37
CA ASN A 360 2.21 -1.93 -29.45
C ASN A 360 3.14 -3.05 -28.96
N LYS A 361 2.93 -4.27 -29.44
CA LYS A 361 3.73 -5.44 -29.06
C LYS A 361 5.17 -5.33 -29.57
N PHE A 362 5.36 -4.91 -30.80
CA PHE A 362 6.70 -4.75 -31.37
C PHE A 362 7.52 -3.69 -30.62
N VAL A 363 6.92 -2.58 -30.19
CA VAL A 363 7.60 -1.57 -29.36
C VAL A 363 8.09 -2.20 -28.07
N GLN A 364 7.24 -3.02 -27.39
CA GLN A 364 7.63 -3.71 -26.17
C GLN A 364 8.80 -4.67 -26.41
N GLU A 365 8.73 -5.50 -27.43
CA GLU A 365 9.78 -6.49 -27.76
C GLU A 365 11.11 -5.80 -28.13
N ALA A 366 11.05 -4.81 -29.02
CA ALA A 366 12.21 -4.05 -29.48
C ALA A 366 12.90 -3.30 -28.34
N MET A 367 12.13 -2.66 -27.46
CA MET A 367 12.64 -1.93 -26.31
C MET A 367 13.20 -2.88 -25.23
N THR A 368 12.57 -4.04 -25.00
CA THR A 368 13.09 -5.04 -24.06
C THR A 368 14.45 -5.54 -24.48
N GLU A 369 14.62 -5.89 -25.76
CA GLU A 369 15.91 -6.32 -26.32
C GLU A 369 16.95 -5.21 -26.27
N PHE A 370 16.56 -4.00 -26.68
CA PHE A 370 17.45 -2.82 -26.69
C PHE A 370 18.00 -2.53 -25.29
N LEU A 371 17.13 -2.42 -24.28
CA LEU A 371 17.55 -2.12 -22.91
C LEU A 371 18.37 -3.26 -22.30
N ARG A 372 17.94 -4.51 -22.49
CA ARG A 372 18.67 -5.67 -21.95
C ARG A 372 20.08 -5.74 -22.50
N THR A 373 20.26 -5.59 -23.82
CA THR A 373 21.56 -5.65 -24.47
C THR A 373 22.49 -4.52 -23.98
N ASN A 374 21.99 -3.29 -23.91
CA ASN A 374 22.80 -2.17 -23.45
C ASN A 374 23.15 -2.27 -21.95
N LEU A 375 22.26 -2.77 -21.12
CA LEU A 375 22.54 -3.01 -19.70
C LEU A 375 23.60 -4.10 -19.50
N GLU A 376 23.52 -5.21 -20.26
CA GLU A 376 24.51 -6.29 -20.18
C GLU A 376 25.90 -5.78 -20.60
N ILE A 377 25.98 -4.99 -21.69
CA ILE A 377 27.22 -4.35 -22.13
C ILE A 377 27.74 -3.37 -21.07
N TYR A 378 26.87 -2.52 -20.55
CA TYR A 378 27.22 -1.53 -19.53
C TYR A 378 27.82 -2.18 -18.27
N PHE A 379 27.26 -3.27 -17.80
CA PHE A 379 27.76 -4.00 -16.62
C PHE A 379 29.12 -4.66 -16.86
N ILE A 380 29.44 -5.01 -18.10
CA ILE A 380 30.75 -5.56 -18.46
C ILE A 380 31.79 -4.43 -18.55
N GLU A 381 31.45 -3.34 -19.21
CA GLU A 381 32.37 -2.21 -19.46
C GLU A 381 32.63 -1.36 -18.22
N ASN A 382 31.63 -1.24 -17.33
CA ASN A 382 31.64 -0.38 -16.15
C ASN A 382 31.54 -1.19 -14.85
N HIS A 383 32.50 -2.05 -14.60
CA HIS A 383 32.49 -2.98 -13.48
C HIS A 383 32.29 -2.32 -12.11
N PHE A 384 32.92 -1.16 -11.86
CA PHE A 384 32.77 -0.45 -10.59
C PHE A 384 31.34 0.08 -10.39
N ASP A 385 30.70 0.56 -11.42
CA ASP A 385 29.33 1.02 -11.36
C ASP A 385 28.36 -0.15 -11.23
N ALA A 386 28.60 -1.26 -11.94
CA ALA A 386 27.84 -2.49 -11.80
C ALA A 386 27.87 -3.04 -10.36
N GLU A 387 29.02 -2.96 -9.68
CA GLU A 387 29.17 -3.33 -8.27
C GLU A 387 28.31 -2.46 -7.36
N LYS A 388 28.38 -1.12 -7.49
CA LYS A 388 27.58 -0.18 -6.70
C LYS A 388 26.07 -0.41 -6.91
N ILE A 389 25.66 -0.61 -8.17
CA ILE A 389 24.27 -0.89 -8.53
C ILE A 389 23.81 -2.17 -7.86
N ALA A 390 24.60 -3.25 -7.97
CA ALA A 390 24.29 -4.55 -7.38
C ALA A 390 24.16 -4.48 -5.86
N GLU A 391 25.09 -3.78 -5.19
CA GLU A 391 25.05 -3.58 -3.74
C GLU A 391 23.80 -2.81 -3.32
N GLN A 392 23.49 -1.69 -4.00
CA GLN A 392 22.31 -0.88 -3.66
C GLN A 392 21.01 -1.66 -3.86
N ILE A 393 20.86 -2.37 -4.97
CA ILE A 393 19.66 -3.18 -5.25
C ILE A 393 19.49 -4.30 -4.21
N LEU A 394 20.58 -4.94 -3.77
CA LEU A 394 20.52 -5.95 -2.71
C LEU A 394 20.16 -5.34 -1.35
N VAL A 395 20.62 -4.12 -1.06
CA VAL A 395 20.23 -3.36 0.14
C VAL A 395 18.73 -3.08 0.10
N ASN A 396 18.22 -2.56 -1.02
CA ASN A 396 16.78 -2.27 -1.19
C ASN A 396 15.95 -3.55 -0.99
N LYS A 397 16.33 -4.64 -1.67
CA LYS A 397 15.67 -5.94 -1.55
C LYS A 397 15.61 -6.43 -0.09
N ARG A 398 16.76 -6.48 0.58
CA ARG A 398 16.85 -6.98 1.97
C ARG A 398 16.09 -6.10 2.94
N SER A 399 16.08 -4.78 2.72
CA SER A 399 15.26 -3.83 3.48
C SER A 399 13.77 -4.10 3.27
N ARG A 400 13.32 -4.23 2.03
CA ARG A 400 11.93 -4.54 1.66
C ARG A 400 11.47 -5.87 2.28
N GLU A 401 12.27 -6.94 2.14
CA GLU A 401 11.94 -8.25 2.72
C GLU A 401 11.90 -8.22 4.24
N SER A 402 12.77 -7.44 4.88
CA SER A 402 12.76 -7.24 6.33
C SER A 402 11.49 -6.51 6.78
N ALA A 403 11.12 -5.43 6.08
CA ALA A 403 9.90 -4.67 6.34
C ALA A 403 8.64 -5.54 6.13
N GLU A 404 8.61 -6.36 5.06
CA GLU A 404 7.49 -7.26 4.80
C GLU A 404 7.36 -8.35 5.89
N LYS A 405 8.47 -8.92 6.33
CA LYS A 405 8.47 -9.85 7.48
C LYS A 405 7.95 -9.18 8.76
N GLN A 406 8.37 -7.95 9.04
CA GLN A 406 7.87 -7.19 10.18
C GLN A 406 6.35 -6.89 10.05
N ARG A 407 5.90 -6.45 8.87
CA ARG A 407 4.48 -6.21 8.56
C ARG A 407 3.63 -7.48 8.73
N LEU A 408 4.10 -8.61 8.20
CA LEU A 408 3.43 -9.90 8.36
C LEU A 408 3.37 -10.33 9.82
N ASN A 409 4.45 -10.09 10.59
CA ASN A 409 4.47 -10.37 12.03
C ASN A 409 3.50 -9.46 12.79
N ILE A 410 3.44 -8.16 12.46
CA ILE A 410 2.47 -7.21 13.03
C ILE A 410 1.04 -7.63 12.63
N LYS A 411 0.80 -7.98 11.36
CA LYS A 411 -0.51 -8.45 10.89
C LYS A 411 -0.92 -9.76 11.57
N LYS A 412 0.01 -10.70 11.77
CA LYS A 412 -0.22 -11.91 12.56
C LYS A 412 -0.51 -11.59 14.03
N LYS A 413 0.16 -10.60 14.61
CA LYS A 413 -0.11 -10.13 15.99
C LYS A 413 -1.48 -9.46 16.10
N LEU A 414 -1.85 -8.60 15.17
CA LEU A 414 -3.14 -7.90 15.15
C LEU A 414 -4.31 -8.85 14.82
N SER A 415 -4.13 -9.76 13.87
CA SER A 415 -5.13 -10.81 13.59
C SER A 415 -5.22 -11.85 14.71
N GLY A 416 -4.23 -11.90 15.63
CA GLY A 416 -4.20 -12.72 16.82
C GLY A 416 -5.22 -12.32 17.88
N ASN A 417 -5.73 -11.10 17.84
CA ASN A 417 -6.76 -10.63 18.78
C ASN A 417 -8.19 -11.05 18.43
N ILE A 418 -8.43 -11.71 17.30
CA ILE A 418 -9.79 -11.96 16.81
C ILE A 418 -10.31 -13.35 17.20
N ASP A 419 -9.46 -14.34 17.49
CA ASP A 419 -9.97 -15.68 17.88
C ASP A 419 -8.91 -16.53 18.63
N ILE A 420 -8.80 -16.31 19.94
CA ILE A 420 -7.91 -17.09 20.80
C ILE A 420 -8.44 -18.52 20.97
N SER A 421 -9.76 -18.71 20.97
CA SER A 421 -10.39 -20.01 21.06
C SER A 421 -9.98 -20.99 19.96
N ASN A 422 -9.63 -20.47 18.77
CA ASN A 422 -9.15 -21.28 17.65
C ASN A 422 -7.63 -21.56 17.66
N ARG A 423 -6.87 -20.90 18.55
CA ARG A 423 -5.40 -21.02 18.62
C ARG A 423 -4.91 -21.79 19.83
N VAL A 424 -5.65 -21.76 20.92
CA VAL A 424 -5.30 -22.47 22.16
C VAL A 424 -6.18 -23.69 22.26
N GLN A 425 -5.56 -24.87 22.10
CA GLN A 425 -6.29 -26.13 22.19
C GLN A 425 -6.94 -26.28 23.58
N LYS A 426 -8.23 -26.64 23.58
CA LYS A 426 -9.02 -26.91 24.80
C LYS A 426 -9.30 -25.70 25.70
N PHE A 427 -8.91 -24.49 25.34
CA PHE A 427 -9.39 -23.30 26.02
C PHE A 427 -10.89 -23.10 25.75
N VAL A 428 -11.65 -22.89 26.80
CA VAL A 428 -13.10 -22.65 26.74
C VAL A 428 -13.35 -21.21 27.18
N ASP A 429 -13.65 -20.31 26.26
CA ASP A 429 -13.92 -18.91 26.58
C ASP A 429 -15.32 -18.71 27.16
N CYS A 430 -15.58 -17.57 27.79
CA CYS A 430 -16.87 -17.09 28.21
C CYS A 430 -17.49 -16.15 27.15
N ARG A 431 -18.79 -15.89 27.27
CA ARG A 431 -19.57 -15.08 26.33
C ARG A 431 -19.33 -13.57 26.50
N SER A 432 -19.24 -13.12 27.75
CA SER A 432 -19.06 -11.72 28.09
C SER A 432 -17.74 -11.18 27.54
N LYS A 433 -17.77 -9.94 27.08
CA LYS A 433 -16.59 -9.16 26.68
C LYS A 433 -16.20 -8.13 27.76
N ASP A 434 -17.00 -8.00 28.79
CA ASP A 434 -16.78 -7.11 29.92
C ASP A 434 -15.70 -7.69 30.84
N VAL A 435 -14.49 -7.14 30.77
CA VAL A 435 -13.31 -7.62 31.51
C VAL A 435 -13.55 -7.61 33.03
N GLU A 436 -14.27 -6.65 33.53
CA GLU A 436 -14.59 -6.52 34.99
C GLU A 436 -15.36 -7.71 35.55
N LYS A 437 -16.11 -8.43 34.70
CA LYS A 437 -16.90 -9.60 35.07
C LYS A 437 -16.23 -10.92 34.78
N ARG A 438 -15.26 -10.94 33.86
CA ARG A 438 -14.65 -12.16 33.33
C ARG A 438 -13.71 -12.79 34.37
N GLU A 439 -13.80 -14.09 34.54
CA GLU A 439 -12.93 -14.90 35.39
C GLU A 439 -12.36 -16.07 34.58
N ILE A 440 -11.07 -16.38 34.75
CA ILE A 440 -10.45 -17.56 34.16
C ILE A 440 -10.13 -18.60 35.22
N TYR A 441 -10.58 -19.82 35.01
CA TYR A 441 -10.24 -20.97 35.84
C TYR A 441 -9.14 -21.79 35.16
N ILE A 442 -8.00 -21.90 35.82
CA ILE A 442 -6.90 -22.77 35.38
C ILE A 442 -7.08 -24.08 36.12
N VAL A 443 -7.43 -25.16 35.40
CA VAL A 443 -7.84 -26.43 35.99
C VAL A 443 -6.85 -27.57 35.67
N GLU A 444 -6.78 -28.57 36.52
CA GLU A 444 -5.91 -29.72 36.38
C GLU A 444 -6.49 -30.77 35.43
N GLY A 445 -5.88 -30.87 34.24
CA GLY A 445 -6.15 -31.91 33.27
C GLY A 445 -7.48 -31.81 32.51
N ASP A 446 -7.69 -32.79 31.66
CA ASP A 446 -8.86 -32.86 30.76
C ASP A 446 -10.11 -33.36 31.51
N SER A 447 -9.95 -34.16 32.57
CA SER A 447 -11.06 -34.67 33.39
C SER A 447 -11.73 -33.53 34.13
N ALA A 448 -10.96 -32.67 34.79
CA ALA A 448 -11.46 -31.48 35.44
C ALA A 448 -12.12 -30.48 34.46
N LEU A 449 -11.57 -30.35 33.22
CA LEU A 449 -12.20 -29.53 32.19
C LEU A 449 -13.62 -29.94 31.90
N GLY A 450 -13.94 -31.24 31.87
CA GLY A 450 -15.27 -31.79 31.61
C GLY A 450 -16.26 -31.35 32.68
N SER A 451 -15.94 -31.61 33.95
CA SER A 451 -16.80 -31.31 35.12
C SER A 451 -16.99 -29.78 35.31
N VAL A 452 -15.90 -29.02 35.26
CA VAL A 452 -15.92 -27.56 35.40
C VAL A 452 -16.70 -26.90 34.26
N LYS A 453 -16.60 -27.44 33.02
CA LYS A 453 -17.35 -26.92 31.86
C LYS A 453 -18.88 -27.07 32.06
N LEU A 454 -19.33 -28.13 32.70
CA LEU A 454 -20.74 -28.36 33.00
C LEU A 454 -21.22 -27.49 34.16
N SER A 455 -20.34 -27.18 35.10
CA SER A 455 -20.65 -26.47 36.35
C SER A 455 -20.53 -24.94 36.26
N ARG A 456 -19.84 -24.40 35.24
CA ARG A 456 -19.53 -22.97 35.15
C ARG A 456 -20.71 -22.10 34.72
N ASP A 457 -20.69 -20.83 35.05
CA ASP A 457 -21.45 -19.83 34.32
C ASP A 457 -20.74 -19.48 33.01
N ALA A 458 -21.33 -19.91 31.89
CA ALA A 458 -20.77 -19.68 30.56
C ALA A 458 -20.75 -18.20 30.14
N GLU A 459 -21.48 -17.33 30.86
CA GLU A 459 -21.51 -15.90 30.55
C GLU A 459 -20.19 -15.23 30.89
N TYR A 460 -19.59 -15.50 32.05
CA TYR A 460 -18.39 -14.79 32.51
C TYR A 460 -17.22 -15.68 32.95
N GLN A 461 -17.37 -17.01 33.05
CA GLN A 461 -16.31 -17.93 33.47
C GLN A 461 -15.67 -18.67 32.28
N GLY A 462 -14.38 -18.41 32.00
CA GLY A 462 -13.55 -19.15 31.07
C GLY A 462 -12.78 -20.27 31.78
N ILE A 463 -12.32 -21.29 31.03
CA ILE A 463 -11.57 -22.41 31.55
C ILE A 463 -10.35 -22.69 30.67
N MET A 464 -9.19 -22.88 31.32
CA MET A 464 -7.94 -23.32 30.66
C MET A 464 -7.43 -24.57 31.38
N PRO A 465 -7.40 -25.75 30.74
CA PRO A 465 -6.84 -26.95 31.36
C PRO A 465 -5.31 -26.95 31.22
N VAL A 466 -4.65 -27.39 32.29
CA VAL A 466 -3.22 -27.62 32.36
C VAL A 466 -2.95 -29.12 32.45
N ARG A 467 -2.22 -29.70 31.50
CA ARG A 467 -1.96 -31.14 31.49
C ARG A 467 -0.68 -31.45 32.25
N GLY A 468 -0.84 -32.04 33.40
CA GLY A 468 0.25 -32.49 34.25
C GLY A 468 1.11 -31.36 34.82
N LYS A 469 2.26 -31.69 35.36
CA LYS A 469 3.16 -30.75 36.00
C LYS A 469 3.87 -29.90 34.95
N ILE A 470 3.59 -28.58 34.96
CA ILE A 470 4.27 -27.64 34.07
C ILE A 470 5.73 -27.45 34.47
N LEU A 471 6.51 -26.86 33.55
CA LEU A 471 7.91 -26.58 33.77
C LEU A 471 8.11 -25.64 34.97
N ASN A 472 9.08 -25.96 35.86
CA ASN A 472 9.49 -25.02 36.90
C ASN A 472 10.18 -23.82 36.27
N CYS A 473 9.46 -22.72 36.20
CA CYS A 473 9.91 -21.50 35.55
C CYS A 473 11.04 -20.78 36.29
N LEU A 474 11.31 -21.05 37.57
CA LEU A 474 12.46 -20.47 38.28
C LEU A 474 13.77 -21.16 37.89
N LYS A 475 13.74 -22.48 37.60
CA LYS A 475 14.94 -23.25 37.23
C LYS A 475 15.25 -23.22 35.73
N ALA A 476 14.22 -23.10 34.91
CA ALA A 476 14.38 -23.15 33.45
C ALA A 476 14.87 -21.82 32.89
N ASP A 477 15.69 -21.90 31.84
CA ASP A 477 16.03 -20.73 31.03
C ASP A 477 14.84 -20.25 30.18
N TYR A 478 14.86 -18.99 29.78
CA TYR A 478 13.76 -18.39 29.02
C TYR A 478 13.51 -19.06 27.66
N ALA A 479 14.55 -19.58 27.00
CA ALA A 479 14.41 -20.26 25.72
C ALA A 479 13.61 -21.54 25.87
N ARG A 480 13.80 -22.28 26.98
CA ARG A 480 13.05 -23.49 27.31
C ARG A 480 11.62 -23.16 27.78
N ILE A 481 11.44 -22.11 28.58
CA ILE A 481 10.12 -21.64 29.02
C ILE A 481 9.23 -21.34 27.82
N PHE A 482 9.70 -20.53 26.85
CA PHE A 482 8.92 -20.11 25.69
C PHE A 482 8.81 -21.17 24.58
N LYS A 483 9.48 -22.33 24.69
CA LYS A 483 9.21 -23.51 23.89
C LYS A 483 8.06 -24.34 24.44
N SER A 484 7.66 -24.15 25.70
CA SER A 484 6.54 -24.86 26.30
C SER A 484 5.22 -24.31 25.78
N GLU A 485 4.47 -25.13 25.03
CA GLU A 485 3.16 -24.73 24.49
C GLU A 485 2.17 -24.37 25.60
N ILE A 486 2.14 -25.12 26.71
CA ILE A 486 1.25 -24.88 27.85
C ILE A 486 1.50 -23.48 28.44
N ILE A 487 2.77 -23.10 28.64
CA ILE A 487 3.11 -21.78 29.20
C ILE A 487 2.76 -20.67 28.22
N THR A 488 3.11 -20.84 26.94
CA THR A 488 2.79 -19.81 25.92
C THR A 488 1.29 -19.67 25.74
N ASP A 489 0.52 -20.74 25.84
CA ASP A 489 -0.92 -20.72 25.73
C ASP A 489 -1.59 -20.06 26.96
N LEU A 490 -1.10 -20.34 28.17
CA LEU A 490 -1.54 -19.62 29.36
C LEU A 490 -1.31 -18.11 29.25
N ILE A 491 -0.12 -17.67 28.81
CA ILE A 491 0.17 -16.23 28.61
C ILE A 491 -0.74 -15.62 27.54
N ARG A 492 -1.01 -16.35 26.45
CA ARG A 492 -1.96 -15.90 25.41
C ARG A 492 -3.39 -15.75 25.94
N VAL A 493 -3.84 -16.70 26.76
CA VAL A 493 -5.17 -16.66 27.38
C VAL A 493 -5.29 -15.50 28.36
N LEU A 494 -4.25 -15.21 29.14
CA LEU A 494 -4.21 -14.06 30.05
C LEU A 494 -4.29 -12.73 29.26
N GLY A 495 -3.58 -12.63 28.15
CA GLY A 495 -3.65 -11.49 27.24
C GLY A 495 -2.72 -10.32 27.57
N CYS A 496 -2.21 -10.22 28.79
CA CYS A 496 -1.39 -9.09 29.27
C CYS A 496 0.10 -9.13 28.86
N GLY A 497 0.56 -10.19 28.17
CA GLY A 497 1.97 -10.34 27.83
C GLY A 497 2.87 -10.77 28.99
N VAL A 498 4.17 -10.51 28.89
CA VAL A 498 5.19 -10.92 29.87
C VAL A 498 6.09 -9.77 30.30
N GLU A 499 6.46 -9.71 31.59
CA GLU A 499 7.29 -8.66 32.23
C GLU A 499 8.79 -8.89 32.06
N ILE A 500 9.23 -9.32 30.85
CA ILE A 500 10.63 -9.64 30.62
C ILE A 500 11.12 -8.94 29.36
N GLN A 501 12.17 -8.15 29.48
CA GLN A 501 12.95 -7.65 28.35
C GLN A 501 14.01 -8.66 27.95
N ASN A 502 13.72 -9.59 27.05
CA ASN A 502 14.69 -10.56 26.56
C ASN A 502 14.55 -10.82 25.05
N LYS A 503 15.70 -11.05 24.38
CA LYS A 503 15.84 -11.35 22.95
C LYS A 503 15.10 -12.63 22.48
N HIS A 504 14.67 -13.49 23.41
CA HIS A 504 13.96 -14.74 23.12
C HIS A 504 12.43 -14.62 23.08
N VAL A 505 11.87 -13.45 23.35
CA VAL A 505 10.41 -13.18 23.38
C VAL A 505 9.94 -12.67 22.02
N LYS A 506 10.18 -13.43 20.94
CA LYS A 506 9.82 -12.96 19.59
C LYS A 506 8.32 -13.01 19.28
N ASP A 507 7.53 -13.81 20.02
CA ASP A 507 6.12 -14.10 19.70
C ASP A 507 5.12 -13.70 20.80
N LEU A 508 5.57 -13.17 21.93
CA LEU A 508 4.72 -12.70 23.01
C LEU A 508 4.84 -11.17 23.17
N ALA A 509 3.72 -10.51 23.44
CA ALA A 509 3.69 -9.08 23.67
C ALA A 509 4.45 -8.70 24.96
N ALA A 510 5.01 -7.49 25.00
CA ALA A 510 5.47 -6.91 26.25
C ALA A 510 4.29 -6.78 27.23
N PHE A 511 4.56 -6.84 28.54
CA PHE A 511 3.52 -6.75 29.55
C PHE A 511 2.80 -5.40 29.49
N ASP A 512 1.49 -5.49 29.45
CA ASP A 512 0.60 -4.33 29.61
C ASP A 512 -0.65 -4.80 30.34
N LEU A 513 -0.84 -4.32 31.57
CA LEU A 513 -1.97 -4.69 32.41
C LEU A 513 -3.32 -4.31 31.78
N ALA A 514 -3.38 -3.24 30.99
CA ALA A 514 -4.60 -2.83 30.30
C ALA A 514 -5.11 -3.88 29.30
N ASN A 515 -4.24 -4.78 28.85
CA ASN A 515 -4.58 -5.89 27.95
C ASN A 515 -4.98 -7.17 28.70
N LEU A 516 -4.97 -7.17 30.05
CA LEU A 516 -5.47 -8.32 30.83
C LEU A 516 -6.94 -8.56 30.52
N ARG A 517 -7.28 -9.80 30.22
CA ARG A 517 -8.63 -10.18 29.77
C ARG A 517 -9.60 -10.60 30.90
N TRP A 518 -9.12 -10.65 32.12
CA TRP A 518 -9.76 -11.28 33.22
C TRP A 518 -9.70 -10.43 34.50
N SER A 519 -10.81 -10.29 35.22
CA SER A 519 -10.83 -9.66 36.53
C SER A 519 -10.23 -10.57 37.59
N LYS A 520 -10.31 -11.91 37.40
CA LYS A 520 -9.74 -12.90 38.31
C LYS A 520 -9.08 -14.04 37.51
N VAL A 521 -7.90 -14.45 37.97
CA VAL A 521 -7.18 -15.64 37.51
C VAL A 521 -7.25 -16.67 38.67
N VAL A 522 -8.09 -17.66 38.50
CA VAL A 522 -8.40 -18.62 39.55
C VAL A 522 -7.68 -19.94 39.27
N ILE A 523 -6.79 -20.34 40.16
CA ILE A 523 -6.11 -21.65 40.10
C ILE A 523 -7.00 -22.65 40.85
N CYS A 524 -7.47 -23.67 40.13
CA CYS A 524 -8.36 -24.70 40.65
C CYS A 524 -7.77 -26.08 40.35
N THR A 525 -7.10 -26.68 41.33
CA THR A 525 -6.44 -27.98 41.24
C THR A 525 -7.04 -28.95 42.30
N ASP A 526 -6.77 -30.23 42.10
CA ASP A 526 -7.19 -31.25 43.04
C ASP A 526 -6.63 -30.99 44.45
N GLY A 527 -7.29 -31.49 45.45
CA GLY A 527 -6.92 -31.32 46.88
C GLY A 527 -5.82 -32.31 47.36
N ASP A 528 -5.11 -32.93 46.45
CA ASP A 528 -4.03 -33.90 46.73
C ASP A 528 -2.65 -33.29 46.55
N VAL A 529 -1.60 -34.12 46.78
CA VAL A 529 -0.18 -33.70 46.67
C VAL A 529 0.23 -33.26 45.25
N ASP A 530 -0.35 -33.93 44.23
CA ASP A 530 -0.08 -33.57 42.83
C ASP A 530 -0.73 -32.25 42.44
N GLY A 531 -1.97 -32.01 42.86
CA GLY A 531 -2.68 -30.75 42.67
C GLY A 531 -1.98 -29.58 43.38
N PHE A 532 -1.46 -29.78 44.58
CA PHE A 532 -0.67 -28.76 45.27
C PHE A 532 0.62 -28.44 44.53
N GLN A 533 1.29 -29.43 43.94
CA GLN A 533 2.49 -29.20 43.13
C GLN A 533 2.16 -28.45 41.84
N ILE A 534 1.11 -28.79 41.11
CA ILE A 534 0.65 -28.10 39.93
C ILE A 534 0.30 -26.63 40.26
N ARG A 535 -0.43 -26.38 41.30
CA ARG A 535 -0.74 -25.05 41.83
C ARG A 535 0.50 -24.22 42.08
N THR A 536 1.50 -24.81 42.74
CA THR A 536 2.78 -24.15 43.04
C THR A 536 3.55 -23.81 41.76
N LEU A 537 3.57 -24.69 40.76
CA LEU A 537 4.24 -24.44 39.49
C LEU A 537 3.54 -23.35 38.67
N ILE A 538 2.20 -23.28 38.70
CA ILE A 538 1.43 -22.18 38.08
C ILE A 538 1.74 -20.86 38.76
N LEU A 539 1.76 -20.81 40.09
CA LEU A 539 2.14 -19.62 40.87
C LEU A 539 3.57 -19.20 40.52
N THR A 540 4.50 -20.14 40.42
CA THR A 540 5.91 -19.88 40.04
C THR A 540 6.01 -19.28 38.64
N MET A 541 5.22 -19.77 37.69
CA MET A 541 5.13 -19.21 36.35
C MET A 541 4.63 -17.75 36.39
N LEU A 542 3.51 -17.50 37.07
CA LEU A 542 2.94 -16.16 37.21
C LEU A 542 3.91 -15.21 37.93
N TYR A 543 4.54 -15.65 39.01
CA TYR A 543 5.54 -14.89 39.75
C TYR A 543 6.73 -14.46 38.86
N ARG A 544 7.24 -15.36 38.00
CA ARG A 544 8.38 -15.07 37.15
C ARG A 544 8.06 -14.29 35.89
N LEU A 545 6.89 -14.54 35.27
CA LEU A 545 6.55 -13.99 33.95
C LEU A 545 5.62 -12.77 34.03
N THR A 546 4.78 -12.70 35.06
CA THR A 546 3.75 -11.65 35.24
C THR A 546 3.59 -11.29 36.73
N PRO A 547 4.67 -10.92 37.47
CA PRO A 547 4.61 -10.66 38.91
C PRO A 547 3.57 -9.61 39.30
N THR A 548 3.32 -8.60 38.45
CA THR A 548 2.30 -7.57 38.68
C THR A 548 0.91 -8.16 38.92
N LEU A 549 0.55 -9.29 38.29
CA LEU A 549 -0.76 -9.94 38.52
C LEU A 549 -0.93 -10.42 39.96
N ILE A 550 0.17 -10.93 40.57
CA ILE A 550 0.17 -11.34 41.98
C ILE A 550 0.17 -10.11 42.88
N GLN A 551 1.04 -9.14 42.63
CA GLN A 551 1.19 -7.93 43.43
C GLN A 551 -0.09 -7.10 43.52
N GLN A 552 -0.85 -7.04 42.44
CA GLN A 552 -2.12 -6.32 42.37
C GLN A 552 -3.35 -7.19 42.72
N GLY A 553 -3.13 -8.48 43.09
CA GLY A 553 -4.17 -9.37 43.61
C GLY A 553 -5.19 -9.86 42.60
N TYR A 554 -4.78 -10.05 41.35
CA TYR A 554 -5.62 -10.68 40.32
C TYR A 554 -5.65 -12.20 40.42
N VAL A 555 -4.72 -12.81 41.18
CA VAL A 555 -4.56 -14.27 41.30
C VAL A 555 -5.26 -14.80 42.51
N TYR A 556 -6.01 -15.87 42.32
CA TYR A 556 -6.79 -16.54 43.37
C TYR A 556 -6.55 -18.06 43.32
N ILE A 557 -6.70 -18.73 44.48
CA ILE A 557 -6.75 -20.16 44.60
C ILE A 557 -8.17 -20.52 44.98
N ALA A 558 -8.83 -21.41 44.24
CA ALA A 558 -10.12 -21.98 44.66
C ALA A 558 -9.91 -23.07 45.70
N GLU A 559 -10.59 -22.95 46.82
CA GLU A 559 -10.70 -24.03 47.80
C GLU A 559 -11.78 -25.00 47.34
N THR A 560 -11.40 -26.26 47.16
CA THR A 560 -12.34 -27.37 46.88
C THR A 560 -12.59 -28.17 48.13
N PRO A 561 -13.83 -28.64 48.42
CA PRO A 561 -14.09 -29.43 49.57
C PRO A 561 -13.38 -30.78 49.53
N LEU A 562 -12.86 -31.22 50.68
CA LEU A 562 -12.20 -32.51 50.82
C LEU A 562 -13.24 -33.61 51.18
N PHE A 563 -14.34 -33.24 51.79
CA PHE A 563 -15.35 -34.18 52.22
C PHE A 563 -16.76 -33.63 51.92
N GLU A 564 -17.62 -34.55 51.47
CA GLU A 564 -19.07 -34.38 51.34
C GLU A 564 -19.76 -35.22 52.40
N ILE A 565 -20.64 -34.60 53.20
CA ILE A 565 -21.33 -35.25 54.29
C ILE A 565 -22.82 -35.17 54.05
N ASN A 566 -23.40 -36.29 53.72
CA ASN A 566 -24.86 -36.44 53.41
C ASN A 566 -25.61 -36.95 54.55
N CYS A 567 -26.65 -36.22 55.03
CA CYS A 567 -27.53 -36.62 56.09
C CYS A 567 -29.02 -36.32 55.76
N GLY A 568 -29.76 -37.35 55.33
CA GLY A 568 -31.12 -37.18 54.79
C GLY A 568 -31.02 -36.35 53.46
N ASP A 569 -31.85 -35.29 53.38
CA ASP A 569 -31.90 -34.39 52.20
C ASP A 569 -30.93 -33.22 52.28
N LYS A 570 -29.98 -33.21 53.22
CA LYS A 570 -29.02 -32.14 53.42
C LYS A 570 -27.60 -32.63 53.20
N THR A 571 -26.83 -31.83 52.45
CA THR A 571 -25.41 -32.07 52.19
C THR A 571 -24.60 -30.93 52.81
N TRP A 572 -23.51 -31.28 53.51
CA TRP A 572 -22.52 -30.36 54.04
C TRP A 572 -21.18 -30.65 53.39
N PHE A 573 -20.39 -29.62 53.21
CA PHE A 573 -19.06 -29.68 52.63
C PHE A 573 -18.01 -29.27 53.67
N ALA A 574 -16.98 -30.07 53.85
CA ALA A 574 -15.87 -29.77 54.73
C ALA A 574 -14.57 -29.61 53.94
N TYR A 575 -13.84 -28.55 54.21
CA TYR A 575 -12.60 -28.16 53.54
C TYR A 575 -11.33 -28.53 54.34
N SER A 576 -11.56 -29.10 55.54
CA SER A 576 -10.49 -29.62 56.41
C SER A 576 -11.03 -30.75 57.29
N ASP A 577 -10.14 -31.57 57.85
CA ASP A 577 -10.52 -32.58 58.83
C ASP A 577 -11.17 -31.99 60.09
N LYS A 578 -10.79 -30.78 60.49
CA LYS A 578 -11.42 -30.05 61.59
C LYS A 578 -12.87 -29.70 61.25
N GLU A 579 -13.13 -29.09 60.09
CA GLU A 579 -14.50 -28.79 59.65
C GLU A 579 -15.37 -30.06 59.56
N LYS A 580 -14.77 -31.15 59.03
CA LYS A 580 -15.46 -32.46 59.01
C LYS A 580 -15.86 -32.91 60.40
N ALA A 581 -14.95 -32.85 61.40
CA ALA A 581 -15.18 -33.24 62.74
C ALA A 581 -16.27 -32.36 63.41
N ASP A 582 -16.28 -31.07 63.19
CA ASP A 582 -17.27 -30.12 63.71
C ASP A 582 -18.66 -30.39 63.08
N ILE A 583 -18.74 -30.67 61.77
CA ILE A 583 -20.01 -31.03 61.11
C ILE A 583 -20.52 -32.35 61.64
N VAL A 584 -19.68 -33.40 61.74
CA VAL A 584 -20.06 -34.71 62.29
C VAL A 584 -20.58 -34.59 63.70
N LYS A 585 -19.96 -33.79 64.55
CA LYS A 585 -20.39 -33.51 65.92
C LYS A 585 -21.80 -32.87 65.95
N SER A 586 -22.10 -31.99 64.98
CA SER A 586 -23.41 -31.36 64.83
C SER A 586 -24.50 -32.32 64.38
N LEU A 587 -24.13 -33.48 63.84
CA LEU A 587 -25.03 -34.53 63.35
C LEU A 587 -25.17 -35.73 64.33
N GLU A 588 -24.71 -35.54 65.58
CA GLU A 588 -24.71 -36.58 66.57
C GLU A 588 -26.15 -37.18 66.73
N GLY A 589 -26.24 -38.53 66.66
CA GLY A 589 -27.53 -39.25 66.73
C GLY A 589 -28.29 -39.40 65.39
N LYS A 590 -27.78 -38.87 64.30
CA LYS A 590 -28.36 -39.01 62.96
C LYS A 590 -27.53 -39.97 62.12
N LYS A 591 -28.16 -40.63 61.14
CA LYS A 591 -27.41 -41.42 60.12
C LYS A 591 -26.93 -40.49 59.07
N TYR A 592 -25.62 -40.51 58.83
CA TYR A 592 -24.93 -39.75 57.75
C TYR A 592 -23.96 -40.63 56.97
N LYS A 593 -23.65 -40.21 55.75
CA LYS A 593 -22.63 -40.80 54.88
C LYS A 593 -21.57 -39.73 54.64
N ILE A 594 -20.27 -40.12 54.70
CA ILE A 594 -19.15 -39.25 54.38
C ILE A 594 -18.51 -39.80 53.12
N ASP A 595 -18.45 -38.98 52.11
CA ASP A 595 -17.70 -39.27 50.88
C ASP A 595 -16.50 -38.34 50.82
N ARG A 596 -15.27 -38.86 50.49
CA ARG A 596 -14.07 -38.08 50.29
C ARG A 596 -14.04 -37.66 48.83
N SER A 597 -13.96 -36.36 48.57
CA SER A 597 -13.73 -35.82 47.24
C SER A 597 -12.29 -36.12 46.79
N LYS A 598 -12.10 -36.87 45.72
CA LYS A 598 -10.78 -37.30 45.26
C LYS A 598 -10.21 -36.36 44.26
N GLY A 599 -10.95 -35.94 43.27
CA GLY A 599 -10.47 -35.05 42.21
C GLY A 599 -11.62 -34.24 41.59
N LEU A 600 -11.30 -33.12 40.99
CA LEU A 600 -12.27 -32.20 40.35
C LEU A 600 -13.06 -32.88 39.23
N GLY A 601 -12.46 -33.85 38.56
CA GLY A 601 -13.09 -34.60 37.46
C GLY A 601 -14.17 -35.60 37.92
N GLU A 602 -14.20 -35.97 39.18
CA GLU A 602 -15.12 -36.96 39.77
C GLU A 602 -16.31 -36.30 40.48
N ASN A 603 -16.23 -34.96 40.66
CA ASN A 603 -17.27 -34.20 41.38
C ASN A 603 -18.52 -33.99 40.51
N ASP A 604 -19.67 -34.08 41.15
CA ASP A 604 -20.95 -33.75 40.54
C ASP A 604 -21.00 -32.26 40.11
N PRO A 605 -21.52 -31.93 38.90
CA PRO A 605 -21.61 -30.57 38.43
C PRO A 605 -22.35 -29.61 39.38
N ASP A 606 -23.41 -30.02 40.03
CA ASP A 606 -24.17 -29.19 40.96
C ASP A 606 -23.35 -28.92 42.22
N MET A 607 -22.61 -29.90 42.73
CA MET A 607 -21.68 -29.75 43.84
C MET A 607 -20.55 -28.75 43.46
N MET A 608 -19.94 -28.92 42.26
CA MET A 608 -18.92 -28.01 41.77
C MET A 608 -19.43 -26.58 41.64
N TRP A 609 -20.65 -26.40 41.19
CA TRP A 609 -21.25 -25.08 41.16
C TRP A 609 -21.31 -24.47 42.54
N LEU A 610 -21.95 -25.19 43.48
CA LEU A 610 -22.17 -24.70 44.86
C LEU A 610 -20.89 -24.42 45.62
N THR A 611 -19.84 -25.20 45.42
CA THR A 611 -18.63 -25.15 46.26
C THR A 611 -17.49 -24.34 45.67
N THR A 612 -17.41 -24.29 44.32
CA THR A 612 -16.19 -23.81 43.63
C THR A 612 -16.45 -22.73 42.60
N MET A 613 -17.61 -22.78 41.89
CA MET A 613 -17.86 -21.88 40.76
C MET A 613 -18.81 -20.72 41.09
N ASN A 614 -19.80 -20.92 41.96
CA ASN A 614 -20.78 -19.89 42.30
C ASN A 614 -20.15 -18.76 43.11
N PRO A 615 -20.18 -17.52 42.64
CA PRO A 615 -19.57 -16.35 43.31
C PRO A 615 -20.09 -16.13 44.75
N GLU A 616 -21.33 -16.56 45.06
CA GLU A 616 -21.95 -16.34 46.37
C GLU A 616 -21.53 -17.38 47.43
N THR A 617 -21.12 -18.58 47.00
CA THR A 617 -20.90 -19.69 47.94
C THR A 617 -19.47 -20.25 47.87
N ARG A 618 -18.73 -20.01 46.80
CA ARG A 618 -17.35 -20.47 46.63
C ARG A 618 -16.39 -19.80 47.60
N ARG A 619 -15.31 -20.51 47.90
CA ARG A 619 -14.20 -19.99 48.69
C ARG A 619 -13.02 -19.72 47.80
N LEU A 620 -12.53 -18.46 47.75
CA LEU A 620 -11.36 -18.08 47.03
C LEU A 620 -10.33 -17.46 47.95
N ILE A 621 -9.09 -17.97 47.94
CA ILE A 621 -7.95 -17.37 48.62
C ILE A 621 -7.29 -16.42 47.64
N ARG A 622 -7.26 -15.13 47.95
CA ARG A 622 -6.53 -14.14 47.19
C ARG A 622 -5.04 -14.27 47.46
N VAL A 623 -4.22 -14.44 46.39
CA VAL A 623 -2.76 -14.56 46.49
C VAL A 623 -2.16 -13.16 46.43
N MET A 624 -1.59 -12.71 47.54
CA MET A 624 -0.88 -11.43 47.61
C MET A 624 0.38 -11.60 48.45
N PRO A 625 1.50 -10.93 48.04
CA PRO A 625 2.71 -10.91 48.85
C PRO A 625 2.44 -10.02 50.09
N GLU A 626 2.72 -10.51 51.27
CA GLU A 626 2.75 -9.69 52.50
C GLU A 626 3.99 -8.80 52.51
N ASP A 627 5.11 -9.34 52.05
CA ASP A 627 6.41 -8.70 51.92
C ASP A 627 7.06 -9.21 50.61
N VAL A 628 7.45 -8.26 49.75
CA VAL A 628 7.99 -8.59 48.41
C VAL A 628 9.34 -9.26 48.50
N GLU A 629 10.23 -8.80 49.41
CA GLU A 629 11.59 -9.36 49.57
C GLU A 629 11.48 -10.78 50.17
N ARG A 630 10.70 -10.96 51.18
CA ARG A 630 10.46 -12.27 51.82
C ARG A 630 9.77 -13.25 50.84
N THR A 631 8.89 -12.78 50.02
CA THR A 631 8.25 -13.59 48.97
C THR A 631 9.29 -14.10 47.98
N ALA A 632 10.20 -13.24 47.54
CA ALA A 632 11.30 -13.60 46.65
C ALA A 632 12.21 -14.66 47.29
N GLU A 633 12.58 -14.48 48.56
CA GLU A 633 13.39 -15.45 49.31
C GLU A 633 12.72 -16.81 49.43
N VAL A 634 11.43 -16.86 49.74
CA VAL A 634 10.65 -18.10 49.84
C VAL A 634 10.57 -18.83 48.50
N PHE A 635 10.29 -18.10 47.40
CA PHE A 635 10.25 -18.73 46.10
C PHE A 635 11.64 -19.27 45.67
N ASP A 636 12.72 -18.52 45.92
CA ASP A 636 14.07 -18.99 45.60
C ASP A 636 14.49 -20.18 46.47
N LEU A 637 14.18 -20.15 47.77
CA LEU A 637 14.50 -21.21 48.74
C LEU A 637 13.74 -22.50 48.36
N LEU A 638 12.42 -22.43 48.17
CA LEU A 638 11.61 -23.63 47.97
C LEU A 638 11.66 -24.17 46.54
N LEU A 639 11.81 -23.32 45.53
CA LEU A 639 11.64 -23.65 44.13
C LEU A 639 12.87 -23.35 43.26
N GLY A 640 13.84 -22.57 43.79
CA GLY A 640 15.12 -22.26 43.15
C GLY A 640 16.14 -23.41 43.23
N ASP A 641 17.41 -23.10 42.97
CA ASP A 641 18.49 -24.08 42.91
C ASP A 641 19.14 -24.42 44.27
N ASN A 642 18.78 -23.70 45.35
CA ASN A 642 19.33 -23.88 46.70
C ASN A 642 18.77 -25.17 47.37
N LEU A 643 19.31 -26.34 46.97
CA LEU A 643 18.86 -27.62 47.52
C LEU A 643 19.17 -27.77 49.02
N GLN A 644 20.32 -27.28 49.51
CA GLN A 644 20.70 -27.40 50.90
C GLN A 644 19.79 -26.53 51.77
N GLY A 645 19.63 -25.26 51.41
CA GLY A 645 18.72 -24.37 52.16
C GLY A 645 17.28 -24.92 52.23
N ARG A 646 16.80 -25.60 51.21
CA ARG A 646 15.51 -26.24 51.21
C ARG A 646 15.44 -27.43 52.22
N LYS A 647 16.50 -28.24 52.30
CA LYS A 647 16.58 -29.33 53.30
C LYS A 647 16.58 -28.81 54.70
N ASP A 648 17.36 -27.73 54.94
CA ASP A 648 17.44 -27.08 56.25
C ASP A 648 16.11 -26.47 56.63
N HIS A 649 15.44 -25.78 55.74
CA HIS A 649 14.12 -25.21 55.95
C HIS A 649 13.07 -26.29 56.27
N ILE A 650 13.09 -27.43 55.60
CA ILE A 650 12.19 -28.58 55.89
C ILE A 650 12.51 -29.15 57.26
N ALA A 651 13.77 -29.30 57.62
CA ALA A 651 14.18 -29.82 58.92
C ALA A 651 13.71 -28.91 60.10
N GLU A 652 13.80 -27.57 59.90
CA GLU A 652 13.40 -26.60 60.91
C GLU A 652 11.90 -26.40 61.05
N ASN A 653 11.18 -26.44 59.91
CA ASN A 653 9.77 -26.07 59.86
C ASN A 653 8.81 -27.23 59.56
N GLY A 654 9.29 -28.39 59.12
CA GLY A 654 8.50 -29.51 58.65
C GLY A 654 7.50 -30.05 59.73
N ALA A 655 7.92 -30.02 61.02
CA ALA A 655 7.06 -30.41 62.11
C ALA A 655 5.74 -29.63 62.22
N ARG A 656 5.72 -28.36 61.74
CA ARG A 656 4.53 -27.49 61.75
C ARG A 656 3.50 -27.88 60.65
N PHE A 657 3.93 -28.68 59.69
CA PHE A 657 3.11 -29.04 58.52
C PHE A 657 2.86 -30.55 58.43
N LEU A 658 3.18 -31.31 59.51
CA LEU A 658 2.96 -32.77 59.55
C LEU A 658 1.52 -33.15 59.30
N ASP A 659 0.58 -32.35 59.77
CA ASP A 659 -0.86 -32.61 59.57
C ASP A 659 -1.33 -32.43 58.14
N LEU A 660 -0.50 -31.77 57.29
CA LEU A 660 -0.73 -31.57 55.87
C LEU A 660 0.08 -32.54 55.00
N ALA A 661 1.01 -33.28 55.59
CA ALA A 661 1.84 -34.26 54.87
C ALA A 661 1.00 -35.51 54.61
N ASP A 662 0.95 -35.91 53.34
CA ASP A 662 0.41 -37.22 52.98
C ASP A 662 1.42 -38.29 53.38
N ILE A 663 1.09 -39.08 54.39
CA ILE A 663 1.93 -40.13 54.97
C ILE A 663 1.49 -41.53 54.44
N SER A 664 0.62 -41.57 53.43
CA SER A 664 0.10 -42.83 52.85
C SER A 664 1.11 -43.51 51.93
#